data_59c6585f908392b4478dddcd564c9b6a
#
_entry.id   59c6585f908392b4478dddcd564c9b6a
#
_cell.length_a   1.000
_cell.length_b   1.000
_cell.length_c   1.000
_cell.angle_alpha   90.00
_cell.angle_beta   90.00
_cell.angle_gamma   90.00
#
_symmetry.space_group_name_H-M   'P 1'
#
loop_
_entity.id
_entity.type
_entity.pdbx_description
1 polymer ?
#
loop_
_entity_poly.entity_id
_entity_poly.type
_entity_poly.pdbx_seq_one_letter_code
_entity_poly.pdbx_strand_id
1 'polypeptide(L)'
;MTELTRDEREIFHSATHCHICKKPFEPDDVRVRDHCHLTGRYRVPAHSNCNLNYTDSHYIPIIFHNLSGYNAHFIIKEIATAYEGHVDLLPITKEKYISFTKHVKDTAEKSGSRSDIKLRFIDLYKFLSSSLDKLASFLCRDKLKIVRSQFLQLSTEDFDLLTRKGVFPYEYVDCVDKLEDTCLPSRESFYSSLTGDTVSESDYEHAANVWRRFSVRTLGEYSDLYLKTDVLLLADVFENFRDSCIASYGLDPAYYYTLPGFTWDAMLKHTRVNFELLTDIDMVMFIERGIRGGLSQCSGRYARANNKYMQSYDSSKPSLYLMYFDVNNLYGWAMCEPLPYAEFRWVEDVSNFDFSAIASDSPTGYILEVDLEYPQNIHDAHADLPFCPTRDKPPGKRQDKLLDTLYDKKRYVIHYRNLQQCTRHGIRVTKIHRVLQFTQSTWLRTYIELNTKFRTLAKNEFEKNLYKLMNNAIFGKTMENVRNHVDVKLLTKWKGRCNAEALISKPNFHSRSVFSENLIAVELRKLEVKFDKPIYVGMCILDISKVCLYEFHHEYMSLLYGDMCRIMYTDTDSLIYHIECEDVYENVKRDIVRFDTSDYAIDNAYGITLENKKVLGLMKDENNGAIMTEFVGLRAKMYALSIA
;
A
#
# COMPACT_ATOMS: atom_id res chain seq x y z
N MET A 1 -26.73 -27.51 23.03
CA MET A 1 -26.03 -26.71 24.03
C MET A 1 -25.71 -27.62 25.19
N THR A 2 -24.45 -27.73 25.55
CA THR A 2 -24.04 -28.51 26.75
C THR A 2 -24.46 -27.75 28.02
N GLU A 3 -24.77 -28.49 29.08
CA GLU A 3 -25.01 -27.84 30.37
C GLU A 3 -23.74 -27.11 30.85
N LEU A 4 -23.95 -25.91 31.42
CA LEU A 4 -22.82 -25.13 31.94
C LEU A 4 -22.21 -25.83 33.18
N THR A 5 -20.89 -25.87 33.22
CA THR A 5 -20.15 -26.22 34.44
C THR A 5 -20.39 -25.18 35.55
N ARG A 6 -19.99 -25.48 36.78
CA ARG A 6 -20.12 -24.52 37.88
C ARG A 6 -19.39 -23.21 37.64
N ASP A 7 -18.16 -23.28 37.09
CA ASP A 7 -17.32 -22.13 36.77
C ASP A 7 -17.91 -21.28 35.63
N GLU A 8 -18.45 -21.94 34.59
CA GLU A 8 -19.13 -21.26 33.48
C GLU A 8 -20.42 -20.54 33.91
N ARG A 9 -21.14 -21.07 34.89
CA ARG A 9 -22.29 -20.39 35.52
C ARG A 9 -21.85 -19.14 36.29
N GLU A 10 -20.76 -19.23 37.01
CA GLU A 10 -20.19 -18.09 37.74
C GLU A 10 -19.74 -16.98 36.77
N ILE A 11 -19.03 -17.32 35.70
CA ILE A 11 -18.67 -16.41 34.62
C ILE A 11 -19.90 -15.76 34.00
N PHE A 12 -20.98 -16.55 33.76
CA PHE A 12 -22.22 -16.02 33.20
C PHE A 12 -22.87 -14.95 34.07
N HIS A 13 -22.88 -15.16 35.37
CA HIS A 13 -23.52 -14.25 36.34
C HIS A 13 -22.64 -13.04 36.68
N SER A 14 -21.32 -13.19 36.72
CA SER A 14 -20.38 -12.15 37.11
C SER A 14 -19.96 -11.21 35.94
N ALA A 15 -20.18 -11.60 34.68
CA ALA A 15 -19.78 -10.80 33.54
C ALA A 15 -20.48 -9.46 33.49
N THR A 16 -19.73 -8.40 33.34
CA THR A 16 -20.22 -7.01 33.26
C THR A 16 -20.37 -6.51 31.85
N HIS A 17 -19.78 -7.19 30.85
CA HIS A 17 -19.77 -6.74 29.47
C HIS A 17 -20.13 -7.89 28.52
N CYS A 18 -20.82 -7.54 27.43
CA CYS A 18 -21.07 -8.45 26.33
C CYS A 18 -19.77 -8.80 25.61
N HIS A 19 -19.50 -10.09 25.41
CA HIS A 19 -18.25 -10.50 24.75
C HIS A 19 -18.20 -10.18 23.24
N ILE A 20 -19.36 -9.94 22.62
CA ILE A 20 -19.45 -9.64 21.18
C ILE A 20 -19.20 -8.15 20.93
N CYS A 21 -20.00 -7.25 21.54
CA CYS A 21 -19.91 -5.80 21.27
C CYS A 21 -19.02 -5.04 22.26
N LYS A 22 -18.55 -5.71 23.34
CA LYS A 22 -17.71 -5.15 24.42
C LYS A 22 -18.38 -4.04 25.23
N LYS A 23 -19.66 -3.77 25.04
CA LYS A 23 -20.41 -2.81 25.84
C LYS A 23 -20.87 -3.43 27.15
N PRO A 24 -21.03 -2.62 28.23
CA PRO A 24 -21.58 -3.13 29.49
C PRO A 24 -23.02 -3.64 29.29
N PHE A 25 -23.46 -4.52 30.18
CA PHE A 25 -24.87 -4.93 30.29
C PHE A 25 -25.61 -3.87 31.08
N GLU A 26 -26.60 -3.25 30.47
CA GLU A 26 -27.53 -2.35 31.14
C GLU A 26 -28.61 -3.17 31.91
N PRO A 27 -29.31 -2.57 32.90
CA PRO A 27 -30.30 -3.28 33.71
C PRO A 27 -31.41 -3.96 32.90
N ASP A 28 -31.80 -3.38 31.78
CA ASP A 28 -32.88 -3.89 30.90
C ASP A 28 -32.39 -4.82 29.81
N ASP A 29 -31.09 -5.10 29.73
CA ASP A 29 -30.51 -5.97 28.72
C ASP A 29 -30.80 -7.44 29.01
N VAL A 30 -31.29 -8.17 27.99
CA VAL A 30 -31.44 -9.62 28.06
C VAL A 30 -30.10 -10.27 27.78
N ARG A 31 -29.48 -10.79 28.85
CA ARG A 31 -28.24 -11.55 28.80
C ARG A 31 -28.52 -12.98 28.35
N VAL A 32 -27.84 -13.46 27.31
CA VAL A 32 -27.98 -14.81 26.79
C VAL A 32 -26.64 -15.57 26.84
N ARG A 33 -26.74 -16.91 26.80
CA ARG A 33 -25.59 -17.83 26.76
C ARG A 33 -25.17 -18.02 25.31
N ASP A 34 -24.09 -17.35 24.91
CA ASP A 34 -23.52 -17.64 23.60
C ASP A 34 -22.72 -18.96 23.62
N HIS A 35 -22.75 -19.69 22.54
CA HIS A 35 -22.07 -20.97 22.41
C HIS A 35 -21.59 -21.18 20.95
N CYS A 36 -20.54 -21.95 20.80
CA CYS A 36 -20.05 -22.35 19.50
C CYS A 36 -21.01 -23.33 18.84
N HIS A 37 -21.58 -22.97 17.69
CA HIS A 37 -22.51 -23.84 16.96
C HIS A 37 -21.84 -25.10 16.39
N LEU A 38 -20.51 -25.11 16.20
CA LEU A 38 -19.75 -26.26 15.73
C LEU A 38 -19.46 -27.28 16.85
N THR A 39 -19.12 -26.80 18.05
CA THR A 39 -18.68 -27.65 19.16
C THR A 39 -19.69 -27.76 20.30
N GLY A 40 -20.73 -26.93 20.30
CA GLY A 40 -21.70 -26.81 21.39
C GLY A 40 -21.12 -26.20 22.68
N ARG A 41 -19.82 -25.81 22.70
CA ARG A 41 -19.17 -25.25 23.88
C ARG A 41 -19.67 -23.85 24.18
N TYR A 42 -19.90 -23.57 25.45
CA TYR A 42 -20.19 -22.25 25.96
C TYR A 42 -19.00 -21.30 25.65
N ARG A 43 -19.31 -20.09 25.19
CA ARG A 43 -18.31 -19.06 24.95
C ARG A 43 -18.26 -18.10 26.13
N VAL A 44 -19.21 -17.20 26.23
CA VAL A 44 -19.37 -16.24 27.33
C VAL A 44 -20.74 -15.54 27.17
N PRO A 45 -21.20 -14.71 28.16
CA PRO A 45 -22.47 -14.03 28.00
C PRO A 45 -22.45 -12.93 26.93
N ALA A 46 -23.57 -12.78 26.23
CA ALA A 46 -23.79 -11.76 25.22
C ALA A 46 -25.17 -11.09 25.42
N HIS A 47 -25.35 -9.87 24.87
CA HIS A 47 -26.69 -9.33 24.69
C HIS A 47 -27.50 -10.23 23.73
N SER A 48 -28.78 -10.39 23.98
CA SER A 48 -29.65 -11.21 23.11
C SER A 48 -29.56 -10.77 21.65
N ASN A 49 -29.61 -9.47 21.42
CA ASN A 49 -29.55 -8.90 20.06
C ASN A 49 -28.16 -9.10 19.39
N CYS A 50 -27.08 -9.00 20.16
CA CYS A 50 -25.73 -9.31 19.66
C CYS A 50 -25.61 -10.78 19.29
N ASN A 51 -26.12 -11.68 20.11
CA ASN A 51 -26.08 -13.12 19.87
C ASN A 51 -26.94 -13.53 18.65
N LEU A 52 -28.13 -12.94 18.47
CA LEU A 52 -28.98 -13.19 17.31
C LEU A 52 -28.34 -12.76 15.99
N ASN A 53 -27.57 -11.65 16.03
CA ASN A 53 -26.87 -11.11 14.87
C ASN A 53 -25.43 -11.64 14.73
N TYR A 54 -24.98 -12.45 15.66
CA TYR A 54 -23.66 -13.08 15.59
C TYR A 54 -23.69 -14.22 14.59
N THR A 55 -23.20 -13.94 13.40
CA THR A 55 -22.94 -14.96 12.39
C THR A 55 -21.59 -15.59 12.65
N ASP A 56 -21.59 -16.85 13.08
CA ASP A 56 -20.38 -17.67 13.07
C ASP A 56 -19.92 -17.75 11.61
N SER A 57 -18.87 -17.03 11.28
CA SER A 57 -18.27 -17.16 9.96
C SER A 57 -17.59 -18.53 9.99
N HIS A 58 -18.13 -19.54 9.30
CA HIS A 58 -17.52 -20.86 9.17
C HIS A 58 -16.17 -20.81 8.41
N TYR A 59 -15.50 -19.65 8.43
CA TYR A 59 -14.18 -19.44 7.86
C TYR A 59 -13.11 -19.67 8.91
N ILE A 60 -12.16 -20.54 8.58
CA ILE A 60 -10.91 -20.71 9.32
C ILE A 60 -9.83 -20.02 8.51
N PRO A 61 -9.28 -18.89 8.98
CA PRO A 61 -8.16 -18.22 8.29
C PRO A 61 -6.88 -19.04 8.47
N ILE A 62 -6.17 -19.27 7.37
CA ILE A 62 -4.86 -19.93 7.35
C ILE A 62 -3.87 -18.91 6.79
N ILE A 63 -2.96 -18.45 7.63
CA ILE A 63 -2.08 -17.35 7.32
C ILE A 63 -0.75 -17.89 6.79
N PHE A 64 -0.37 -17.42 5.61
CA PHE A 64 0.93 -17.65 5.01
C PHE A 64 1.69 -16.33 4.86
N HIS A 65 2.99 -16.42 4.68
CA HIS A 65 3.81 -15.29 4.25
C HIS A 65 4.31 -15.55 2.83
N ASN A 66 4.03 -14.61 1.91
CA ASN A 66 4.33 -14.74 0.48
C ASN A 66 3.63 -15.92 -0.23
N LEU A 67 2.38 -16.20 0.16
CA LEU A 67 1.56 -17.24 -0.46
C LEU A 67 1.44 -17.05 -1.98
N SER A 68 1.09 -15.84 -2.42
CA SER A 68 0.84 -15.52 -3.83
C SER A 68 2.12 -15.52 -4.70
N GLY A 69 3.27 -15.30 -4.11
CA GLY A 69 4.56 -15.28 -4.80
C GLY A 69 5.22 -16.65 -4.94
N TYR A 70 4.98 -17.56 -3.99
CA TYR A 70 5.72 -18.82 -3.92
C TYR A 70 4.87 -20.01 -3.46
N ASN A 71 4.33 -19.98 -2.23
CA ASN A 71 3.78 -21.17 -1.57
C ASN A 71 2.52 -21.75 -2.26
N ALA A 72 1.70 -20.90 -2.92
CA ALA A 72 0.46 -21.35 -3.54
C ALA A 72 0.69 -22.48 -4.57
N HIS A 73 1.79 -22.45 -5.32
CA HIS A 73 2.11 -23.45 -6.33
C HIS A 73 2.28 -24.86 -5.76
N PHE A 74 2.86 -24.96 -4.56
CA PHE A 74 3.14 -26.24 -3.92
C PHE A 74 1.89 -26.85 -3.26
N ILE A 75 1.04 -26.02 -2.67
CA ILE A 75 -0.05 -26.50 -1.82
C ILE A 75 -1.40 -26.55 -2.52
N ILE A 76 -1.62 -25.78 -3.60
CA ILE A 76 -2.96 -25.67 -4.20
C ILE A 76 -3.46 -26.98 -4.77
N LYS A 77 -2.60 -27.83 -5.29
CA LYS A 77 -2.95 -29.17 -5.80
C LYS A 77 -3.49 -30.03 -4.67
N GLU A 78 -2.75 -30.15 -3.59
CA GLU A 78 -3.12 -30.96 -2.44
C GLU A 78 -4.40 -30.44 -1.79
N ILE A 79 -4.51 -29.12 -1.58
CA ILE A 79 -5.71 -28.48 -1.02
C ILE A 79 -6.93 -28.67 -1.92
N ALA A 80 -6.76 -28.61 -3.25
CA ALA A 80 -7.87 -28.79 -4.18
C ALA A 80 -8.41 -30.23 -4.17
N THR A 81 -7.53 -31.23 -3.98
CA THR A 81 -7.85 -32.67 -4.12
C THR A 81 -8.02 -33.40 -2.80
N ALA A 82 -7.46 -32.91 -1.66
CA ALA A 82 -7.45 -33.63 -0.37
C ALA A 82 -8.83 -33.83 0.24
N TYR A 83 -9.78 -32.92 0.01
CA TYR A 83 -11.15 -33.02 0.54
C TYR A 83 -12.17 -32.74 -0.56
N GLU A 84 -13.34 -33.39 -0.47
CA GLU A 84 -14.45 -33.03 -1.34
C GLU A 84 -14.87 -31.55 -1.12
N GLY A 85 -15.29 -30.92 -2.21
CA GLY A 85 -15.71 -29.52 -2.24
C GLY A 85 -14.91 -28.71 -3.27
N HIS A 86 -15.39 -27.53 -3.55
CA HIS A 86 -14.76 -26.63 -4.53
C HIS A 86 -13.74 -25.67 -3.90
N VAL A 87 -12.94 -25.05 -4.74
CA VAL A 87 -12.00 -23.99 -4.37
C VAL A 87 -12.42 -22.70 -5.07
N ASP A 88 -12.73 -21.66 -4.28
CA ASP A 88 -12.90 -20.31 -4.79
C ASP A 88 -11.54 -19.60 -4.88
N LEU A 89 -11.31 -18.92 -5.98
CA LEU A 89 -10.07 -18.19 -6.23
C LEU A 89 -10.30 -16.68 -6.22
N LEU A 90 -9.33 -15.94 -5.66
CA LEU A 90 -9.16 -14.52 -5.91
C LEU A 90 -7.90 -14.36 -6.79
N PRO A 91 -8.05 -14.41 -8.14
CA PRO A 91 -6.92 -14.54 -9.04
C PRO A 91 -6.24 -13.22 -9.36
N ILE A 92 -4.92 -13.28 -9.58
CA ILE A 92 -4.15 -12.25 -10.29
C ILE A 92 -3.99 -12.69 -11.75
N THR A 93 -3.62 -13.94 -11.95
CA THR A 93 -3.57 -14.63 -13.25
C THR A 93 -4.12 -16.05 -13.08
N LYS A 94 -4.18 -16.83 -14.17
CA LYS A 94 -4.59 -18.26 -14.08
C LYS A 94 -3.70 -19.12 -13.19
N GLU A 95 -2.50 -18.63 -12.87
CA GLU A 95 -1.50 -19.38 -12.08
C GLU A 95 -1.13 -18.69 -10.75
N LYS A 96 -1.51 -17.41 -10.57
CA LYS A 96 -1.20 -16.63 -9.36
C LYS A 96 -2.47 -16.12 -8.71
N TYR A 97 -2.56 -16.29 -7.40
CA TYR A 97 -3.75 -15.97 -6.62
C TYR A 97 -3.40 -15.08 -5.44
N ILE A 98 -4.22 -14.06 -5.18
CA ILE A 98 -4.14 -13.25 -3.95
C ILE A 98 -4.51 -14.13 -2.75
N SER A 99 -5.57 -14.94 -2.93
CA SER A 99 -6.13 -15.82 -1.92
C SER A 99 -6.91 -16.93 -2.61
N PHE A 100 -7.12 -18.04 -1.91
CA PHE A 100 -8.08 -19.05 -2.28
C PHE A 100 -8.78 -19.60 -1.04
N THR A 101 -10.01 -20.08 -1.25
CA THR A 101 -10.86 -20.62 -0.18
C THR A 101 -11.32 -22.00 -0.55
N LYS A 102 -10.95 -23.00 0.26
CA LYS A 102 -11.45 -24.37 0.12
C LYS A 102 -12.74 -24.53 0.92
N HIS A 103 -13.80 -24.94 0.25
CA HIS A 103 -15.04 -25.39 0.88
C HIS A 103 -14.91 -26.87 1.21
N VAL A 104 -15.08 -27.25 2.47
CA VAL A 104 -14.97 -28.65 2.92
C VAL A 104 -16.39 -29.23 3.04
N LYS A 105 -16.77 -30.00 2.02
CA LYS A 105 -18.11 -30.57 1.88
C LYS A 105 -18.49 -31.46 3.07
N ASP A 106 -19.79 -31.55 3.34
CA ASP A 106 -20.44 -32.43 4.36
C ASP A 106 -20.07 -32.09 5.81
N THR A 107 -19.40 -30.94 6.07
CA THR A 107 -19.12 -30.49 7.43
C THR A 107 -20.34 -29.84 8.10
N ALA A 108 -21.25 -29.27 7.35
CA ALA A 108 -22.52 -28.73 7.83
C ALA A 108 -23.43 -29.82 8.38
N GLU A 109 -23.58 -30.92 7.64
CA GLU A 109 -24.42 -32.07 8.05
C GLU A 109 -23.89 -32.74 9.31
N LYS A 110 -22.56 -32.94 9.39
CA LYS A 110 -21.91 -33.57 10.57
C LYS A 110 -21.95 -32.73 11.83
N SER A 111 -21.96 -31.39 11.70
CA SER A 111 -21.98 -30.46 12.83
C SER A 111 -23.35 -29.90 13.17
N GLY A 112 -24.40 -30.25 12.39
CA GLY A 112 -25.74 -29.64 12.55
C GLY A 112 -25.78 -28.15 12.20
N SER A 113 -24.80 -27.67 11.44
CA SER A 113 -24.68 -26.29 11.01
C SER A 113 -25.44 -26.03 9.70
N ARG A 114 -25.69 -24.75 9.39
CA ARG A 114 -26.31 -24.32 8.12
C ARG A 114 -25.32 -24.17 6.96
N SER A 115 -24.03 -24.16 7.22
CA SER A 115 -23.01 -23.99 6.18
C SER A 115 -21.74 -24.80 6.46
N ASP A 116 -21.10 -25.23 5.39
CA ASP A 116 -19.84 -25.95 5.43
C ASP A 116 -18.69 -25.07 5.95
N ILE A 117 -17.69 -25.73 6.53
CA ILE A 117 -16.43 -25.09 6.93
C ILE A 117 -15.67 -24.65 5.67
N LYS A 118 -15.10 -23.46 5.75
CA LYS A 118 -14.30 -22.84 4.69
C LYS A 118 -12.92 -22.54 5.19
N LEU A 119 -11.91 -23.11 4.54
CA LEU A 119 -10.51 -22.84 4.81
C LEU A 119 -10.06 -21.69 3.92
N ARG A 120 -9.82 -20.52 4.50
CA ARG A 120 -9.41 -19.30 3.77
C ARG A 120 -7.91 -19.10 3.89
N PHE A 121 -7.21 -19.21 2.79
CA PHE A 121 -5.76 -19.00 2.72
C PHE A 121 -5.46 -17.54 2.45
N ILE A 122 -4.78 -16.88 3.38
CA ILE A 122 -4.48 -15.45 3.40
C ILE A 122 -2.97 -15.24 3.32
N ASP A 123 -2.55 -14.28 2.52
CA ASP A 123 -1.15 -13.90 2.37
C ASP A 123 -0.83 -12.65 3.20
N LEU A 124 -0.11 -12.81 4.30
CA LEU A 124 0.33 -11.68 5.14
C LEU A 124 1.17 -10.66 4.36
N TYR A 125 1.95 -11.10 3.37
CA TYR A 125 2.74 -10.20 2.53
C TYR A 125 1.87 -9.16 1.78
N LYS A 126 0.57 -9.44 1.55
CA LYS A 126 -0.40 -8.50 0.97
C LYS A 126 -0.87 -7.42 1.94
N PHE A 127 -0.56 -7.57 3.22
CA PHE A 127 -0.78 -6.55 4.24
C PHE A 127 0.54 -5.86 4.62
N LEU A 128 1.58 -6.64 4.81
CA LEU A 128 2.90 -6.21 5.29
C LEU A 128 3.96 -6.71 4.30
N SER A 129 4.30 -5.90 3.31
CA SER A 129 5.20 -6.24 2.21
C SER A 129 6.69 -6.15 2.60
N SER A 130 7.06 -6.86 3.67
CA SER A 130 8.45 -6.98 4.16
C SER A 130 8.77 -8.44 4.45
N SER A 131 10.04 -8.82 4.52
CA SER A 131 10.45 -10.19 4.89
C SER A 131 10.00 -10.54 6.32
N LEU A 132 9.76 -11.82 6.60
CA LEU A 132 9.40 -12.29 7.95
C LEU A 132 10.48 -11.91 8.97
N ASP A 133 11.74 -12.00 8.60
CA ASP A 133 12.87 -11.59 9.44
C ASP A 133 12.74 -10.11 9.86
N LYS A 134 12.53 -9.21 8.90
CA LYS A 134 12.35 -7.79 9.18
C LYS A 134 11.09 -7.52 10.02
N LEU A 135 9.99 -8.23 9.77
CA LEU A 135 8.77 -8.07 10.57
C LEU A 135 8.96 -8.55 12.01
N ALA A 136 9.64 -9.69 12.20
CA ALA A 136 9.97 -10.22 13.52
C ALA A 136 10.92 -9.29 14.30
N SER A 137 11.90 -8.68 13.63
CA SER A 137 12.86 -7.75 14.26
C SER A 137 12.19 -6.48 14.82
N PHE A 138 10.99 -6.13 14.38
CA PHE A 138 10.23 -5.00 14.93
C PHE A 138 9.48 -5.34 16.22
N LEU A 139 9.33 -6.62 16.55
CA LEU A 139 8.62 -7.04 17.76
C LEU A 139 9.56 -7.10 18.97
N CYS A 140 9.15 -6.44 20.04
CA CYS A 140 9.82 -6.58 21.35
C CYS A 140 9.50 -7.95 21.95
N ARG A 141 10.35 -8.44 22.86
CA ARG A 141 10.21 -9.76 23.52
C ARG A 141 8.85 -10.00 24.17
N ASP A 142 8.26 -8.98 24.77
CA ASP A 142 6.92 -9.02 25.39
C ASP A 142 5.78 -9.27 24.41
N LYS A 143 6.05 -9.04 23.11
CA LYS A 143 5.11 -9.26 22.00
C LYS A 143 5.21 -10.66 21.41
N LEU A 144 6.27 -11.41 21.68
CA LEU A 144 6.50 -12.78 21.22
C LEU A 144 5.81 -13.81 22.14
N LYS A 145 4.49 -13.65 22.32
CA LYS A 145 3.70 -14.45 23.27
C LYS A 145 3.51 -15.89 22.82
N ILE A 146 3.30 -16.10 21.52
CA ILE A 146 3.04 -17.43 20.95
C ILE A 146 4.33 -18.24 20.93
N VAL A 147 5.45 -17.66 20.46
CA VAL A 147 6.76 -18.29 20.57
C VAL A 147 7.03 -18.66 22.02
N ARG A 148 6.86 -17.74 22.96
CA ARG A 148 7.11 -18.00 24.38
C ARG A 148 6.23 -19.12 24.96
N SER A 149 4.97 -19.20 24.55
CA SER A 149 4.03 -20.21 25.02
C SER A 149 4.43 -21.65 24.65
N GLN A 150 5.15 -21.80 23.52
CA GLN A 150 5.62 -23.09 23.02
C GLN A 150 6.99 -23.49 23.57
N PHE A 151 7.68 -22.55 24.23
CA PHE A 151 9.02 -22.73 24.77
C PHE A 151 9.11 -22.22 26.23
N LEU A 152 8.13 -22.57 27.05
CA LEU A 152 7.99 -22.08 28.46
C LEU A 152 9.18 -22.40 29.37
N GLN A 153 9.89 -23.50 29.09
CA GLN A 153 10.96 -23.98 29.97
C GLN A 153 12.35 -23.45 29.60
N LEU A 154 12.47 -22.70 28.50
CA LEU A 154 13.74 -22.15 28.10
C LEU A 154 14.22 -21.03 29.01
N SER A 155 15.55 -21.00 29.24
CA SER A 155 16.21 -19.83 29.80
C SER A 155 15.96 -18.59 28.96
N THR A 156 16.20 -17.42 29.52
CA THR A 156 16.09 -16.16 28.74
C THR A 156 17.07 -16.14 27.57
N GLU A 157 18.29 -16.64 27.77
CA GLU A 157 19.35 -16.71 26.78
C GLU A 157 19.01 -17.66 25.61
N ASP A 158 18.43 -18.84 25.92
CA ASP A 158 18.02 -19.79 24.89
C ASP A 158 16.79 -19.30 24.14
N PHE A 159 15.86 -18.63 24.83
CA PHE A 159 14.71 -18.02 24.18
C PHE A 159 15.12 -16.93 23.20
N ASP A 160 16.15 -16.14 23.50
CA ASP A 160 16.65 -15.08 22.63
C ASP A 160 17.14 -15.63 21.27
N LEU A 161 17.63 -16.85 21.21
CA LEU A 161 17.99 -17.51 19.97
C LEU A 161 16.78 -17.80 19.07
N LEU A 162 15.58 -17.84 19.62
CA LEU A 162 14.33 -18.10 18.89
C LEU A 162 13.50 -16.82 18.61
N THR A 163 14.02 -15.63 18.94
CA THR A 163 13.31 -14.35 18.74
C THR A 163 13.51 -13.74 17.36
N ARG A 164 14.32 -14.38 16.52
CA ARG A 164 14.63 -13.94 15.14
C ARG A 164 14.50 -15.12 14.19
N LYS A 165 14.29 -14.80 12.91
CA LYS A 165 14.33 -15.79 11.84
C LYS A 165 15.72 -16.41 11.75
N GLY A 166 15.79 -17.75 11.71
CA GLY A 166 17.02 -18.47 11.44
C GLY A 166 17.39 -18.51 9.95
N VAL A 167 18.49 -19.20 9.64
CA VAL A 167 18.91 -19.50 8.28
C VAL A 167 18.87 -21.01 8.03
N PHE A 168 18.61 -21.41 6.78
CA PHE A 168 18.55 -22.81 6.38
C PHE A 168 19.23 -23.02 5.03
N PRO A 169 20.01 -24.11 4.84
CA PRO A 169 20.76 -24.37 3.60
C PRO A 169 19.86 -25.03 2.55
N TYR A 170 18.91 -24.30 1.97
CA TYR A 170 17.86 -24.85 1.09
C TYR A 170 18.41 -25.58 -0.15
N GLU A 171 19.46 -25.05 -0.80
CA GLU A 171 20.02 -25.65 -2.01
C GLU A 171 20.99 -26.83 -1.72
N TYR A 172 21.50 -26.89 -0.50
CA TYR A 172 22.31 -28.01 -0.03
C TYR A 172 21.46 -29.28 0.18
N VAL A 173 20.22 -29.10 0.65
CA VAL A 173 19.30 -30.21 0.92
C VAL A 173 18.59 -30.58 -0.40
N ASP A 174 19.28 -31.28 -1.27
CA ASP A 174 18.80 -31.74 -2.57
C ASP A 174 18.12 -33.14 -2.52
N CYS A 175 18.31 -33.88 -1.43
CA CYS A 175 17.66 -35.17 -1.17
C CYS A 175 17.39 -35.37 0.32
N VAL A 176 16.52 -36.36 0.62
CA VAL A 176 16.07 -36.65 2.01
C VAL A 176 17.24 -37.11 2.89
N ASP A 177 18.21 -37.82 2.32
CA ASP A 177 19.39 -38.36 3.06
C ASP A 177 20.21 -37.24 3.70
N LYS A 178 20.22 -36.03 3.14
CA LYS A 178 20.87 -34.86 3.73
C LYS A 178 20.31 -34.43 5.06
N LEU A 179 19.05 -34.75 5.35
CA LEU A 179 18.42 -34.47 6.64
C LEU A 179 18.98 -35.35 7.77
N GLU A 180 19.66 -36.44 7.46
CA GLU A 180 20.35 -37.31 8.40
C GLU A 180 21.78 -36.84 8.73
N ASP A 181 22.28 -35.78 8.09
CA ASP A 181 23.62 -35.23 8.39
C ASP A 181 23.70 -34.84 9.87
N THR A 182 24.74 -35.35 10.56
CA THR A 182 24.92 -35.20 12.01
C THR A 182 25.70 -33.97 12.43
N CYS A 183 25.99 -33.08 11.48
CA CYS A 183 26.64 -31.79 11.73
C CYS A 183 26.02 -30.70 10.87
N LEU A 184 26.08 -29.45 11.36
CA LEU A 184 25.67 -28.31 10.59
C LEU A 184 26.60 -28.16 9.37
N PRO A 185 26.05 -28.06 8.14
CA PRO A 185 26.86 -27.83 6.94
C PRO A 185 27.73 -26.57 7.04
N SER A 186 28.80 -26.47 6.26
CA SER A 186 29.66 -25.29 6.24
C SER A 186 28.89 -24.05 5.75
N ARG A 187 29.39 -22.84 6.06
CA ARG A 187 28.77 -21.58 5.66
C ARG A 187 28.53 -21.48 4.14
N GLU A 188 29.44 -22.03 3.35
CA GLU A 188 29.35 -22.07 1.88
C GLU A 188 28.15 -22.89 1.40
N SER A 189 27.72 -23.88 2.17
CA SER A 189 26.53 -24.70 1.87
C SER A 189 25.19 -23.92 2.01
N PHE A 190 25.23 -22.76 2.62
CA PHE A 190 24.06 -21.84 2.71
C PHE A 190 23.98 -20.87 1.52
N TYR A 191 24.73 -21.12 0.47
CA TYR A 191 24.65 -20.35 -0.77
C TYR A 191 23.23 -20.39 -1.35
N SER A 192 22.77 -19.24 -1.87
CA SER A 192 21.50 -19.11 -2.56
C SER A 192 21.69 -18.55 -3.97
N SER A 193 21.28 -19.28 -4.97
CA SER A 193 21.28 -18.83 -6.37
C SER A 193 20.34 -17.64 -6.61
N LEU A 194 19.34 -17.43 -5.74
CA LEU A 194 18.41 -16.29 -5.82
C LEU A 194 19.08 -14.96 -5.45
N THR A 195 20.01 -14.98 -4.50
CA THR A 195 20.73 -13.79 -4.06
C THR A 195 22.13 -13.70 -4.70
N GLY A 196 22.67 -14.82 -5.16
CA GLY A 196 24.05 -14.94 -5.67
C GLY A 196 25.11 -14.93 -4.57
N ASP A 197 24.71 -15.14 -3.30
CA ASP A 197 25.59 -15.01 -2.14
C ASP A 197 25.27 -16.08 -1.09
N THR A 198 26.15 -16.22 -0.08
CA THR A 198 25.94 -17.06 1.10
C THR A 198 25.49 -16.21 2.28
N VAL A 199 25.11 -16.85 3.40
CA VAL A 199 24.69 -16.15 4.63
C VAL A 199 25.85 -15.39 5.26
N SER A 200 25.54 -14.34 6.02
CA SER A 200 26.54 -13.58 6.78
C SER A 200 27.23 -14.45 7.84
N GLU A 201 28.43 -14.04 8.25
CA GLU A 201 29.15 -14.73 9.35
C GLU A 201 28.30 -14.80 10.62
N SER A 202 27.67 -13.67 10.98
CA SER A 202 26.81 -13.58 12.18
C SER A 202 25.58 -14.49 12.12
N ASP A 203 24.99 -14.70 10.92
CA ASP A 203 23.85 -15.60 10.75
C ASP A 203 24.29 -17.07 10.85
N TYR A 204 25.46 -17.39 10.31
CA TYR A 204 26.02 -18.73 10.45
C TYR A 204 26.40 -19.06 11.91
N GLU A 205 27.04 -18.12 12.61
CA GLU A 205 27.32 -18.24 14.04
C GLU A 205 26.04 -18.44 14.87
N HIS A 206 24.98 -17.73 14.52
CA HIS A 206 23.67 -17.92 15.13
C HIS A 206 23.15 -19.34 14.91
N ALA A 207 23.18 -19.84 13.67
CA ALA A 207 22.79 -21.22 13.36
C ALA A 207 23.59 -22.26 14.15
N ALA A 208 24.91 -22.07 14.23
CA ALA A 208 25.80 -22.93 15.02
C ALA A 208 25.51 -22.87 16.54
N ASN A 209 25.12 -21.70 17.04
CA ASN A 209 24.68 -21.55 18.43
C ASN A 209 23.36 -22.26 18.70
N VAL A 210 22.37 -22.13 17.81
CA VAL A 210 21.11 -22.86 17.87
C VAL A 210 21.37 -24.36 17.88
N TRP A 211 22.17 -24.87 16.93
CA TRP A 211 22.54 -26.29 16.85
C TRP A 211 23.07 -26.82 18.18
N ARG A 212 24.01 -26.12 18.79
CA ARG A 212 24.66 -26.53 20.05
C ARG A 212 23.74 -26.42 21.27
N ARG A 213 23.05 -25.28 21.42
CA ARG A 213 22.24 -24.98 22.62
C ARG A 213 20.98 -25.83 22.69
N PHE A 214 20.39 -26.18 21.56
CA PHE A 214 19.21 -27.05 21.49
C PHE A 214 19.58 -28.55 21.32
N SER A 215 20.87 -28.90 21.41
CA SER A 215 21.36 -30.29 21.29
C SER A 215 20.82 -30.99 20.04
N VAL A 216 20.77 -30.25 18.92
CA VAL A 216 20.34 -30.77 17.62
C VAL A 216 21.32 -31.84 17.15
N ARG A 217 20.80 -33.00 16.72
CA ARG A 217 21.60 -34.18 16.35
C ARG A 217 21.70 -34.37 14.85
N THR A 218 20.68 -33.96 14.10
CA THR A 218 20.63 -34.08 12.65
C THR A 218 20.13 -32.80 11.99
N LEU A 219 20.44 -32.63 10.70
CA LEU A 219 19.94 -31.49 9.91
C LEU A 219 18.41 -31.50 9.82
N GLY A 220 17.77 -32.68 9.92
CA GLY A 220 16.33 -32.82 10.02
C GLY A 220 15.76 -32.21 11.30
N GLU A 221 16.37 -32.51 12.46
CA GLU A 221 15.96 -31.87 13.73
C GLU A 221 16.17 -30.35 13.71
N TYR A 222 17.23 -29.87 13.04
CA TYR A 222 17.45 -28.44 12.81
C TYR A 222 16.35 -27.83 11.93
N SER A 223 15.97 -28.53 10.85
CA SER A 223 14.88 -28.13 9.95
C SER A 223 13.56 -28.00 10.70
N ASP A 224 13.23 -28.97 11.58
CA ASP A 224 12.00 -28.95 12.37
C ASP A 224 11.97 -27.77 13.35
N LEU A 225 13.08 -27.50 14.03
CA LEU A 225 13.20 -26.36 14.93
C LEU A 225 13.11 -25.03 14.17
N TYR A 226 13.81 -24.94 13.03
CA TYR A 226 13.76 -23.79 12.14
C TYR A 226 12.33 -23.49 11.66
N LEU A 227 11.64 -24.50 11.10
CA LEU A 227 10.28 -24.37 10.61
C LEU A 227 9.31 -23.99 11.74
N LYS A 228 9.42 -24.66 12.89
CA LYS A 228 8.57 -24.36 14.06
C LYS A 228 8.76 -22.91 14.51
N THR A 229 9.99 -22.44 14.59
CA THR A 229 10.29 -21.06 14.98
C THR A 229 9.72 -20.05 13.97
N ASP A 230 9.92 -20.27 12.67
CA ASP A 230 9.40 -19.40 11.61
C ASP A 230 7.85 -19.31 11.65
N VAL A 231 7.16 -20.44 11.84
CA VAL A 231 5.69 -20.48 11.94
C VAL A 231 5.19 -19.73 13.19
N LEU A 232 5.87 -19.89 14.32
CA LEU A 232 5.49 -19.20 15.56
C LEU A 232 5.77 -17.70 15.51
N LEU A 233 6.89 -17.29 14.89
CA LEU A 233 7.19 -15.89 14.62
C LEU A 233 6.13 -15.26 13.69
N LEU A 234 5.74 -15.97 12.63
CA LEU A 234 4.67 -15.53 11.74
C LEU A 234 3.35 -15.33 12.51
N ALA A 235 3.03 -16.24 13.42
CA ALA A 235 1.83 -16.15 14.26
C ALA A 235 1.87 -14.92 15.18
N ASP A 236 3.00 -14.67 15.86
CA ASP A 236 3.16 -13.48 16.71
C ASP A 236 3.12 -12.17 15.89
N VAL A 237 3.75 -12.13 14.71
CA VAL A 237 3.67 -10.98 13.79
C VAL A 237 2.22 -10.72 13.40
N PHE A 238 1.47 -11.75 13.00
CA PHE A 238 0.09 -11.59 12.57
C PHE A 238 -0.84 -11.16 13.72
N GLU A 239 -0.73 -11.77 14.90
CA GLU A 239 -1.57 -11.40 16.05
C GLU A 239 -1.26 -10.00 16.58
N ASN A 240 0.00 -9.55 16.57
CA ASN A 240 0.33 -8.15 16.90
C ASN A 240 -0.21 -7.16 15.87
N PHE A 241 -0.17 -7.51 14.58
CA PHE A 241 -0.81 -6.73 13.52
C PHE A 241 -2.33 -6.66 13.72
N ARG A 242 -2.95 -7.79 14.04
CA ARG A 242 -4.37 -7.92 14.30
C ARG A 242 -4.81 -7.07 15.50
N ASP A 243 -4.08 -7.17 16.62
CA ASP A 243 -4.32 -6.38 17.83
C ASP A 243 -4.23 -4.87 17.53
N SER A 244 -3.22 -4.44 16.78
CA SER A 244 -3.05 -3.03 16.37
C SER A 244 -4.20 -2.54 15.49
N CYS A 245 -4.66 -3.35 14.53
CA CYS A 245 -5.79 -3.03 13.66
C CYS A 245 -7.11 -2.93 14.42
N ILE A 246 -7.38 -3.89 15.32
CA ILE A 246 -8.59 -3.89 16.13
C ILE A 246 -8.60 -2.67 17.08
N ALA A 247 -7.47 -2.38 17.73
CA ALA A 247 -7.36 -1.24 18.64
C ALA A 247 -7.54 0.11 17.91
N SER A 248 -6.96 0.26 16.71
CA SER A 248 -6.96 1.52 15.97
C SER A 248 -8.26 1.76 15.20
N TYR A 249 -8.85 0.71 14.61
CA TYR A 249 -9.99 0.85 13.67
C TYR A 249 -11.22 0.03 14.08
N GLY A 250 -11.10 -0.86 15.05
CA GLY A 250 -12.18 -1.78 15.44
C GLY A 250 -12.57 -2.76 14.34
N LEU A 251 -11.61 -3.14 13.48
CA LEU A 251 -11.75 -4.10 12.39
C LEU A 251 -10.67 -5.18 12.50
N ASP A 252 -11.05 -6.43 12.23
CA ASP A 252 -10.15 -7.58 12.28
C ASP A 252 -9.62 -7.92 10.88
N PRO A 253 -8.29 -7.80 10.61
CA PRO A 253 -7.70 -8.07 9.31
C PRO A 253 -7.83 -9.52 8.84
N ALA A 254 -8.13 -10.48 9.72
CA ALA A 254 -8.41 -11.87 9.35
C ALA A 254 -9.62 -12.04 8.41
N TYR A 255 -10.50 -11.02 8.33
CA TYR A 255 -11.64 -11.03 7.40
C TYR A 255 -11.35 -10.42 6.04
N TYR A 256 -10.12 -9.95 5.81
CA TYR A 256 -9.69 -9.27 4.59
C TYR A 256 -8.64 -10.10 3.83
N TYR A 257 -8.41 -9.76 2.57
CA TYR A 257 -7.41 -10.40 1.72
C TYR A 257 -6.16 -9.57 1.49
N THR A 258 -6.29 -8.26 1.63
CA THR A 258 -5.21 -7.30 1.35
C THR A 258 -5.35 -6.05 2.21
N LEU A 259 -4.23 -5.35 2.47
CA LEU A 259 -4.24 -4.07 3.16
C LEU A 259 -5.13 -3.01 2.48
N PRO A 260 -5.12 -2.82 1.15
CA PRO A 260 -6.02 -1.86 0.51
C PRO A 260 -7.51 -2.13 0.78
N GLY A 261 -7.93 -3.41 0.83
CA GLY A 261 -9.31 -3.76 1.18
C GLY A 261 -9.65 -3.44 2.64
N PHE A 262 -8.75 -3.76 3.56
CA PHE A 262 -8.88 -3.42 4.97
C PHE A 262 -8.94 -1.89 5.20
N THR A 263 -8.00 -1.17 4.59
CA THR A 263 -7.90 0.29 4.69
C THR A 263 -9.15 0.99 4.16
N TRP A 264 -9.73 0.47 3.08
CA TRP A 264 -10.94 1.01 2.49
C TRP A 264 -12.11 0.97 3.48
N ASP A 265 -12.35 -0.18 4.12
CA ASP A 265 -13.41 -0.32 5.11
C ASP A 265 -13.12 0.47 6.39
N ALA A 266 -11.87 0.56 6.82
CA ALA A 266 -11.45 1.40 7.94
C ALA A 266 -11.74 2.88 7.67
N MET A 267 -11.45 3.35 6.48
CA MET A 267 -11.74 4.72 6.03
C MET A 267 -13.25 4.98 5.97
N LEU A 268 -14.04 4.10 5.36
CA LEU A 268 -15.51 4.25 5.29
C LEU A 268 -16.14 4.26 6.69
N LYS A 269 -15.69 3.38 7.57
CA LYS A 269 -16.16 3.33 8.97
C LYS A 269 -15.87 4.62 9.74
N HIS A 270 -14.69 5.21 9.50
CA HIS A 270 -14.27 6.45 10.17
C HIS A 270 -15.00 7.68 9.61
N THR A 271 -14.95 7.86 8.30
CA THR A 271 -15.47 9.06 7.63
C THR A 271 -16.99 9.06 7.48
N ARG A 272 -17.59 7.86 7.41
CA ARG A 272 -19.02 7.65 7.13
C ARG A 272 -19.48 8.29 5.82
N VAL A 273 -18.56 8.52 4.88
CA VAL A 273 -18.88 9.09 3.58
C VAL A 273 -19.74 8.13 2.76
N ASN A 274 -20.75 8.65 2.10
CA ASN A 274 -21.57 7.93 1.15
C ASN A 274 -21.20 8.38 -0.26
N PHE A 275 -20.54 7.48 -1.02
CA PHE A 275 -20.19 7.75 -2.41
C PHE A 275 -21.36 7.51 -3.34
N GLU A 276 -21.62 8.48 -4.21
CA GLU A 276 -22.39 8.25 -5.41
C GLU A 276 -21.50 7.59 -6.47
N LEU A 277 -21.87 6.41 -6.93
CA LEU A 277 -21.19 5.74 -8.02
C LEU A 277 -21.70 6.25 -9.36
N LEU A 278 -20.77 6.51 -10.29
CA LEU A 278 -21.17 6.94 -11.63
C LEU A 278 -21.90 5.82 -12.36
N THR A 279 -23.14 6.07 -12.75
CA THR A 279 -23.98 5.14 -13.53
C THR A 279 -23.95 5.46 -15.03
N ASP A 280 -23.58 6.69 -15.40
CA ASP A 280 -23.39 7.11 -16.77
C ASP A 280 -22.00 6.74 -17.27
N ILE A 281 -21.93 5.88 -18.29
CA ILE A 281 -20.69 5.43 -18.89
C ILE A 281 -19.86 6.57 -19.49
N ASP A 282 -20.51 7.61 -20.00
CA ASP A 282 -19.84 8.79 -20.55
C ASP A 282 -19.12 9.57 -19.44
N MET A 283 -19.70 9.66 -18.23
CA MET A 283 -19.02 10.24 -17.08
C MET A 283 -17.79 9.41 -16.66
N VAL A 284 -17.91 8.07 -16.64
CA VAL A 284 -16.79 7.18 -16.31
C VAL A 284 -15.64 7.38 -17.31
N MET A 285 -15.94 7.33 -18.63
CA MET A 285 -14.92 7.50 -19.68
C MET A 285 -14.33 8.91 -19.69
N PHE A 286 -15.11 9.90 -19.31
CA PHE A 286 -14.65 11.29 -19.16
C PHE A 286 -13.61 11.38 -18.05
N ILE A 287 -13.90 10.86 -16.87
CA ILE A 287 -12.98 10.83 -15.73
C ILE A 287 -11.70 10.04 -16.07
N GLU A 288 -11.84 8.87 -16.70
CA GLU A 288 -10.67 8.04 -17.08
C GLU A 288 -9.68 8.77 -17.98
N ARG A 289 -10.14 9.63 -18.89
CA ARG A 289 -9.27 10.47 -19.71
C ARG A 289 -8.52 11.53 -18.92
N GLY A 290 -9.05 11.95 -17.77
CA GLY A 290 -8.40 12.86 -16.83
C GLY A 290 -7.35 12.19 -15.93
N ILE A 291 -7.33 10.87 -15.82
CA ILE A 291 -6.39 10.15 -14.95
C ILE A 291 -4.98 10.20 -15.53
N ARG A 292 -4.10 11.00 -14.90
CA ARG A 292 -2.69 11.16 -15.25
C ARG A 292 -1.86 11.06 -13.98
N GLY A 293 -1.06 10.01 -13.88
CA GLY A 293 -0.18 9.75 -12.71
C GLY A 293 0.91 10.79 -12.53
N GLY A 294 1.84 10.49 -11.66
CA GLY A 294 3.02 11.32 -11.46
C GLY A 294 3.94 11.31 -12.70
N LEU A 295 4.56 12.46 -12.93
CA LEU A 295 5.57 12.63 -13.97
C LEU A 295 6.94 12.23 -13.42
N SER A 296 7.76 11.57 -14.24
CA SER A 296 9.18 11.39 -13.94
C SER A 296 10.01 11.75 -15.17
N GLN A 297 10.85 12.76 -15.03
CA GLN A 297 11.63 13.34 -16.13
C GLN A 297 13.05 13.66 -15.69
N CYS A 298 14.01 13.45 -16.59
CA CYS A 298 15.41 13.86 -16.42
C CYS A 298 15.68 15.01 -17.41
N SER A 299 15.60 16.24 -16.94
CA SER A 299 15.78 17.45 -17.74
C SER A 299 17.25 17.81 -17.89
N GLY A 300 18.06 17.68 -16.81
CA GLY A 300 19.50 17.88 -16.81
C GLY A 300 20.28 16.56 -16.84
N ARG A 301 21.47 16.57 -17.46
CA ARG A 301 22.33 15.37 -17.54
C ARG A 301 23.43 15.33 -16.52
N TYR A 302 24.00 16.49 -16.19
CA TYR A 302 25.10 16.61 -15.26
C TYR A 302 25.09 17.99 -14.61
N ALA A 303 25.36 18.02 -13.32
CA ALA A 303 25.62 19.26 -12.60
C ALA A 303 26.61 19.01 -11.46
N ARG A 304 27.39 20.02 -11.14
CA ARG A 304 28.35 20.01 -10.03
C ARG A 304 28.17 21.25 -9.19
N ALA A 305 28.12 21.06 -7.88
CA ALA A 305 28.03 22.14 -6.92
C ALA A 305 29.37 22.88 -6.76
N ASN A 306 29.27 24.15 -6.39
CA ASN A 306 30.40 24.99 -5.99
C ASN A 306 29.92 26.02 -4.96
N ASN A 307 30.02 25.74 -3.67
CA ASN A 307 29.53 26.67 -2.66
C ASN A 307 30.44 26.70 -1.42
N LYS A 308 30.28 27.71 -0.61
CA LYS A 308 31.15 28.02 0.55
C LYS A 308 31.20 26.93 1.64
N TYR A 309 30.30 25.97 1.61
CA TYR A 309 30.25 24.84 2.55
C TYR A 309 31.06 23.61 2.08
N MET A 310 31.62 23.68 0.88
CA MET A 310 32.43 22.59 0.31
C MET A 310 33.92 22.85 0.55
N GLN A 311 34.66 21.79 0.84
CA GLN A 311 36.14 21.87 0.93
C GLN A 311 36.79 22.28 -0.39
N SER A 312 36.16 21.92 -1.52
CA SER A 312 36.62 22.20 -2.88
C SER A 312 36.07 23.53 -3.44
N TYR A 313 35.57 24.42 -2.59
CA TYR A 313 34.97 25.68 -3.01
C TYR A 313 35.96 26.57 -3.76
N ASP A 314 35.57 27.02 -4.93
CA ASP A 314 36.31 27.98 -5.76
C ASP A 314 35.54 29.30 -5.81
N SER A 315 36.01 30.30 -5.03
CA SER A 315 35.36 31.62 -4.93
C SER A 315 35.48 32.48 -6.20
N SER A 316 36.29 32.05 -7.19
CA SER A 316 36.38 32.72 -8.50
C SER A 316 35.26 32.35 -9.44
N LYS A 317 34.47 31.34 -9.10
CA LYS A 317 33.32 30.82 -9.88
C LYS A 317 32.01 31.18 -9.19
N PRO A 318 30.90 31.18 -9.96
CA PRO A 318 29.55 31.32 -9.38
C PRO A 318 29.31 30.34 -8.24
N SER A 319 28.57 30.79 -7.23
CA SER A 319 28.12 29.92 -6.14
C SER A 319 26.93 29.09 -6.58
N LEU A 320 27.12 27.75 -6.62
CA LEU A 320 26.17 26.78 -7.16
C LEU A 320 25.79 25.77 -6.10
N TYR A 321 24.48 25.57 -5.94
CA TYR A 321 23.89 24.58 -5.05
C TYR A 321 23.11 23.54 -5.85
N LEU A 322 23.19 22.29 -5.38
CA LEU A 322 22.32 21.21 -5.83
C LEU A 322 21.40 20.84 -4.67
N MET A 323 20.09 21.00 -4.86
CA MET A 323 19.09 20.75 -3.81
C MET A 323 18.12 19.66 -4.26
N TYR A 324 17.85 18.72 -3.37
CA TYR A 324 16.89 17.64 -3.61
C TYR A 324 15.71 17.79 -2.65
N PHE A 325 14.62 18.34 -3.14
CA PHE A 325 13.40 18.53 -2.38
C PHE A 325 12.37 17.46 -2.71
N ASP A 326 11.72 16.92 -1.68
CA ASP A 326 10.59 15.99 -1.77
C ASP A 326 9.40 16.55 -0.97
N VAL A 327 8.20 16.42 -1.51
CA VAL A 327 6.99 16.88 -0.82
C VAL A 327 6.58 15.88 0.23
N ASN A 328 6.53 16.28 1.49
CA ASN A 328 6.02 15.42 2.56
C ASN A 328 4.64 14.88 2.25
N ASN A 329 4.58 13.60 1.87
CA ASN A 329 3.36 12.85 1.55
C ASN A 329 2.39 13.65 0.66
N LEU A 330 2.81 13.98 -0.56
CA LEU A 330 2.07 14.79 -1.53
C LEU A 330 0.63 14.32 -1.74
N TYR A 331 0.41 13.01 -1.92
CA TYR A 331 -0.96 12.48 -2.06
C TYR A 331 -1.76 12.57 -0.76
N GLY A 332 -1.10 12.44 0.41
CA GLY A 332 -1.74 12.68 1.70
C GLY A 332 -2.22 14.11 1.87
N TRP A 333 -1.43 15.08 1.42
CA TRP A 333 -1.83 16.48 1.36
C TRP A 333 -3.04 16.68 0.45
N ALA A 334 -3.01 16.17 -0.79
CA ALA A 334 -4.12 16.26 -1.73
C ALA A 334 -5.39 15.55 -1.20
N MET A 335 -5.24 14.47 -0.42
CA MET A 335 -6.35 13.79 0.24
C MET A 335 -7.00 14.61 1.39
N CYS A 336 -6.30 15.62 1.91
CA CYS A 336 -6.85 16.54 2.91
C CYS A 336 -7.62 17.73 2.29
N GLU A 337 -7.54 17.91 0.96
CA GLU A 337 -8.24 18.95 0.23
C GLU A 337 -9.72 18.57 -0.02
N PRO A 338 -10.59 19.52 -0.46
CA PRO A 338 -11.94 19.19 -0.88
C PRO A 338 -11.95 18.18 -2.03
N LEU A 339 -12.62 17.04 -1.82
CA LEU A 339 -12.70 15.92 -2.76
C LEU A 339 -14.16 15.57 -3.06
N PRO A 340 -14.48 15.15 -4.31
CA PRO A 340 -15.82 14.81 -4.73
C PRO A 340 -16.37 13.57 -4.00
N TYR A 341 -17.71 13.54 -3.78
CA TYR A 341 -18.37 12.35 -3.26
C TYR A 341 -19.79 12.11 -3.80
N ALA A 342 -20.50 13.15 -4.33
CA ALA A 342 -21.88 13.01 -4.80
C ALA A 342 -22.33 14.12 -5.76
N GLU A 343 -23.57 14.02 -6.22
CA GLU A 343 -24.32 15.01 -7.06
C GLU A 343 -23.62 15.29 -8.40
N PHE A 344 -23.19 14.23 -9.06
CA PHE A 344 -22.55 14.33 -10.37
C PHE A 344 -23.57 14.68 -11.45
N ARG A 345 -23.33 15.80 -12.16
CA ARG A 345 -24.17 16.23 -13.27
C ARG A 345 -23.40 17.03 -14.31
N TRP A 346 -23.81 16.88 -15.56
CA TRP A 346 -23.32 17.74 -16.64
C TRP A 346 -23.90 19.14 -16.48
N VAL A 347 -23.06 20.17 -16.70
CA VAL A 347 -23.50 21.55 -16.84
C VAL A 347 -24.06 21.72 -18.25
N GLU A 348 -25.32 22.14 -18.36
CA GLU A 348 -26.04 22.22 -19.67
C GLU A 348 -25.47 23.34 -20.56
N ASP A 349 -25.27 24.54 -20.01
CA ASP A 349 -24.69 25.68 -20.75
C ASP A 349 -23.27 25.96 -20.25
N VAL A 350 -22.32 25.67 -21.10
CA VAL A 350 -20.89 25.92 -20.84
C VAL A 350 -20.36 27.19 -21.52
N SER A 351 -21.20 27.91 -22.28
CA SER A 351 -20.77 29.02 -23.11
C SER A 351 -20.20 30.19 -22.31
N ASN A 352 -20.74 30.42 -21.12
CA ASN A 352 -20.34 31.48 -20.20
C ASN A 352 -19.83 30.95 -18.85
N PHE A 353 -19.34 29.69 -18.83
CA PHE A 353 -18.87 29.09 -17.59
C PHE A 353 -17.56 29.71 -17.12
N ASP A 354 -17.63 30.43 -16.00
CA ASP A 354 -16.46 31.05 -15.38
C ASP A 354 -15.90 30.15 -14.26
N PHE A 355 -14.82 29.44 -14.58
CA PHE A 355 -14.10 28.62 -13.61
C PHE A 355 -13.15 29.43 -12.72
N SER A 356 -12.80 30.68 -13.10
CA SER A 356 -11.81 31.50 -12.39
C SER A 356 -12.31 32.01 -11.05
N ALA A 357 -13.62 32.24 -10.94
CA ALA A 357 -14.27 32.75 -9.73
C ALA A 357 -14.55 31.68 -8.65
N ILE A 358 -14.28 30.39 -8.96
CA ILE A 358 -14.59 29.30 -8.02
C ILE A 358 -13.52 29.27 -6.93
N ALA A 359 -13.96 29.41 -5.65
CA ALA A 359 -13.05 29.31 -4.51
C ALA A 359 -12.52 27.89 -4.33
N SER A 360 -11.30 27.77 -3.79
CA SER A 360 -10.63 26.46 -3.58
C SER A 360 -11.35 25.57 -2.56
N ASP A 361 -12.11 26.17 -1.63
CA ASP A 361 -12.92 25.53 -0.59
C ASP A 361 -14.41 25.48 -0.92
N SER A 362 -14.79 25.84 -2.16
CA SER A 362 -16.18 25.76 -2.63
C SER A 362 -16.78 24.38 -2.34
N PRO A 363 -18.05 24.29 -1.85
CA PRO A 363 -18.72 23.01 -1.67
C PRO A 363 -19.05 22.31 -3.00
N THR A 364 -18.97 23.05 -4.11
CA THR A 364 -19.16 22.54 -5.48
C THR A 364 -17.85 22.59 -6.24
N GLY A 365 -17.47 21.45 -6.80
CA GLY A 365 -16.28 21.31 -7.63
C GLY A 365 -16.61 20.97 -9.07
N TYR A 366 -15.62 21.07 -9.96
CA TYR A 366 -15.79 20.88 -11.39
C TYR A 366 -14.59 20.19 -12.04
N ILE A 367 -14.88 19.33 -13.02
CA ILE A 367 -13.90 18.79 -13.97
C ILE A 367 -14.31 19.22 -15.36
N LEU A 368 -13.39 19.81 -16.11
CA LEU A 368 -13.65 20.42 -17.41
C LEU A 368 -12.94 19.65 -18.54
N GLU A 369 -13.56 19.59 -19.70
CA GLU A 369 -12.92 19.19 -20.97
C GLU A 369 -12.69 20.46 -21.79
N VAL A 370 -11.41 20.81 -21.99
CA VAL A 370 -11.02 22.10 -22.60
C VAL A 370 -10.03 21.94 -23.74
N ASP A 371 -10.01 22.91 -24.66
CA ASP A 371 -8.91 23.15 -25.55
C ASP A 371 -8.02 24.25 -24.95
N LEU A 372 -6.73 23.99 -24.89
CA LEU A 372 -5.74 24.90 -24.33
C LEU A 372 -4.74 25.31 -25.40
N GLU A 373 -4.52 26.61 -25.53
CA GLU A 373 -3.40 27.19 -26.28
C GLU A 373 -2.20 27.37 -25.33
N TYR A 374 -1.03 26.96 -25.76
CA TYR A 374 0.23 27.14 -25.05
C TYR A 374 1.06 28.22 -25.74
N PRO A 375 0.91 29.53 -25.38
CA PRO A 375 1.54 30.63 -26.10
C PRO A 375 3.06 30.56 -26.11
N GLN A 376 3.68 30.87 -27.26
CA GLN A 376 5.13 30.77 -27.48
C GLN A 376 5.94 31.63 -26.47
N ASN A 377 5.38 32.76 -26.04
CA ASN A 377 6.07 33.71 -25.15
C ASN A 377 6.26 33.19 -23.71
N ILE A 378 5.60 32.08 -23.32
CA ILE A 378 5.77 31.46 -22.00
C ILE A 378 6.58 30.16 -22.06
N HIS A 379 7.03 29.72 -23.24
CA HIS A 379 7.73 28.46 -23.44
C HIS A 379 9.02 28.39 -22.62
N ASP A 380 9.83 29.47 -22.64
CA ASP A 380 11.11 29.49 -21.93
C ASP A 380 10.92 29.42 -20.41
N ALA A 381 9.92 30.14 -19.89
CA ALA A 381 9.61 30.14 -18.46
C ALA A 381 9.04 28.79 -17.96
N HIS A 382 8.47 27.98 -18.84
CA HIS A 382 7.87 26.68 -18.51
C HIS A 382 8.69 25.49 -18.99
N ALA A 383 9.89 25.71 -19.56
CA ALA A 383 10.68 24.66 -20.20
C ALA A 383 11.05 23.50 -19.24
N ASP A 384 11.29 23.81 -17.97
CA ASP A 384 11.74 22.85 -16.96
C ASP A 384 10.61 21.98 -16.42
N LEU A 385 9.39 22.55 -16.29
CA LEU A 385 8.21 21.86 -15.79
C LEU A 385 6.93 22.35 -16.51
N PRO A 386 6.69 21.93 -17.76
CA PRO A 386 5.52 22.31 -18.52
C PRO A 386 4.22 21.88 -17.85
N PHE A 387 3.19 22.74 -17.92
CA PHE A 387 1.85 22.43 -17.45
C PHE A 387 1.12 21.42 -18.35
N CYS A 388 0.11 20.76 -17.83
CA CYS A 388 -0.79 19.90 -18.57
C CYS A 388 -0.10 18.73 -19.29
N PRO A 389 0.56 17.80 -18.57
CA PRO A 389 1.20 16.64 -19.16
C PRO A 389 0.20 15.77 -19.92
N THR A 390 0.62 15.20 -21.05
CA THR A 390 -0.21 14.36 -21.93
C THR A 390 0.35 12.94 -22.03
N ARG A 391 -0.54 11.96 -22.24
CA ARG A 391 -0.12 10.61 -22.63
C ARG A 391 0.04 10.57 -24.12
N ASP A 392 1.27 10.31 -24.58
CA ASP A 392 1.61 10.18 -25.98
C ASP A 392 2.80 9.24 -26.17
N LYS A 393 3.06 8.88 -27.40
CA LYS A 393 4.19 8.02 -27.78
C LYS A 393 5.46 8.85 -27.94
N PRO A 394 6.48 8.65 -27.08
CA PRO A 394 7.76 9.28 -27.31
C PRO A 394 8.35 8.86 -28.66
N PRO A 395 9.15 9.71 -29.32
CA PRO A 395 9.81 9.37 -30.58
C PRO A 395 10.55 8.02 -30.50
N GLY A 396 10.28 7.12 -31.44
CA GLY A 396 10.90 5.79 -31.51
C GLY A 396 10.38 4.77 -30.49
N LYS A 397 9.31 5.05 -29.74
CA LYS A 397 8.70 4.11 -28.78
C LYS A 397 7.31 3.66 -29.23
N ARG A 398 6.93 2.44 -28.84
CA ARG A 398 5.60 1.86 -29.17
C ARG A 398 4.57 2.07 -28.05
N GLN A 399 4.99 2.36 -26.84
CA GLN A 399 4.14 2.51 -25.66
C GLN A 399 3.93 3.98 -25.32
N ASP A 400 2.70 4.33 -24.96
CA ASP A 400 2.36 5.64 -24.43
C ASP A 400 3.03 5.88 -23.08
N LYS A 401 3.54 7.10 -22.90
CA LYS A 401 4.08 7.60 -21.63
C LYS A 401 3.44 8.95 -21.30
N LEU A 402 3.50 9.32 -20.04
CA LEU A 402 3.20 10.68 -19.63
C LEU A 402 4.38 11.56 -20.01
N LEU A 403 4.09 12.61 -20.78
CA LEU A 403 5.08 13.54 -21.34
C LEU A 403 4.67 14.96 -21.02
N ASP A 404 5.63 15.77 -20.62
CA ASP A 404 5.50 17.21 -20.54
C ASP A 404 5.86 17.82 -21.90
N THR A 405 4.94 18.57 -22.46
CA THR A 405 5.14 19.23 -23.75
C THR A 405 4.56 20.63 -23.72
N LEU A 406 5.17 21.55 -24.47
CA LEU A 406 4.73 22.93 -24.66
C LEU A 406 3.74 23.11 -25.82
N TYR A 407 3.16 21.99 -26.31
CA TYR A 407 2.16 22.03 -27.38
C TYR A 407 0.76 22.35 -26.86
N ASP A 408 -0.10 22.89 -27.73
CA ASP A 408 -1.52 23.02 -27.48
C ASP A 408 -2.15 21.70 -27.05
N LYS A 409 -3.17 21.75 -26.19
CA LYS A 409 -3.90 20.57 -25.74
C LYS A 409 -5.32 20.60 -26.28
N LYS A 410 -5.79 19.47 -26.82
CA LYS A 410 -7.15 19.33 -27.33
C LYS A 410 -7.95 18.36 -26.47
N ARG A 411 -9.19 18.74 -26.15
CA ARG A 411 -10.11 17.97 -25.32
C ARG A 411 -9.46 17.46 -24.03
N TYR A 412 -8.68 18.32 -23.39
CA TYR A 412 -7.95 18.01 -22.16
C TYR A 412 -8.88 18.02 -20.96
N VAL A 413 -8.99 16.90 -20.26
CA VAL A 413 -9.83 16.78 -19.06
C VAL A 413 -9.00 17.16 -17.83
N ILE A 414 -9.46 18.15 -17.05
CA ILE A 414 -8.69 18.77 -15.98
C ILE A 414 -9.61 19.21 -14.83
N HIS A 415 -9.12 19.10 -13.59
CA HIS A 415 -9.77 19.66 -12.42
C HIS A 415 -9.69 21.19 -12.40
N TYR A 416 -10.77 21.86 -11.97
CA TYR A 416 -10.87 23.35 -12.05
C TYR A 416 -9.69 24.06 -11.35
N ARG A 417 -9.21 23.60 -10.19
CA ARG A 417 -8.08 24.21 -9.46
C ARG A 417 -6.78 24.14 -10.27
N ASN A 418 -6.52 23.03 -10.93
CA ASN A 418 -5.36 22.87 -11.78
C ASN A 418 -5.48 23.79 -13.02
N LEU A 419 -6.68 23.89 -13.62
CA LEU A 419 -6.94 24.81 -14.74
C LEU A 419 -6.73 26.27 -14.34
N GLN A 420 -7.22 26.67 -13.14
CA GLN A 420 -6.98 28.02 -12.58
C GLN A 420 -5.49 28.32 -12.47
N GLN A 421 -4.68 27.36 -11.97
CA GLN A 421 -3.22 27.53 -11.90
C GLN A 421 -2.62 27.70 -13.30
N CYS A 422 -2.96 26.83 -14.24
CA CYS A 422 -2.48 26.92 -15.63
C CYS A 422 -2.77 28.29 -16.27
N THR A 423 -3.98 28.82 -16.05
CA THR A 423 -4.36 30.12 -16.61
C THR A 423 -3.69 31.30 -15.92
N ARG A 424 -3.43 31.24 -14.61
CA ARG A 424 -2.59 32.25 -13.93
C ARG A 424 -1.18 32.32 -14.51
N HIS A 425 -0.65 31.22 -15.01
CA HIS A 425 0.66 31.16 -15.67
C HIS A 425 0.64 31.35 -17.18
N GLY A 426 -0.47 31.88 -17.73
CA GLY A 426 -0.53 32.35 -19.11
C GLY A 426 -1.04 31.34 -20.14
N ILE A 427 -1.37 30.13 -19.78
CA ILE A 427 -2.07 29.19 -20.66
C ILE A 427 -3.49 29.70 -20.93
N ARG A 428 -3.94 29.64 -22.18
CA ARG A 428 -5.24 30.20 -22.59
C ARG A 428 -6.24 29.09 -22.85
N VAL A 429 -7.42 29.18 -22.25
CA VAL A 429 -8.56 28.32 -22.59
C VAL A 429 -9.21 28.88 -23.86
N THR A 430 -9.11 28.14 -24.97
CA THR A 430 -9.69 28.52 -26.23
C THR A 430 -11.10 28.00 -26.41
N LYS A 431 -11.45 26.90 -25.75
CA LYS A 431 -12.80 26.31 -25.80
C LYS A 431 -13.05 25.43 -24.56
N ILE A 432 -14.25 25.54 -24.03
CA ILE A 432 -14.81 24.59 -23.05
C ILE A 432 -15.80 23.70 -23.80
N HIS A 433 -15.61 22.38 -23.76
CA HIS A 433 -16.46 21.40 -24.43
C HIS A 433 -17.52 20.84 -23.51
N ARG A 434 -17.14 20.45 -22.29
CA ARG A 434 -18.03 19.87 -21.27
C ARG A 434 -17.53 20.21 -19.88
N VAL A 435 -18.48 20.31 -18.96
CA VAL A 435 -18.20 20.55 -17.53
C VAL A 435 -19.00 19.56 -16.71
N LEU A 436 -18.31 18.77 -15.90
CA LEU A 436 -18.89 17.86 -14.90
C LEU A 436 -18.84 18.56 -13.56
N GLN A 437 -20.00 18.79 -12.95
CA GLN A 437 -20.16 19.34 -11.61
C GLN A 437 -20.34 18.23 -10.60
N PHE A 438 -19.88 18.46 -9.35
CA PHE A 438 -20.06 17.54 -8.22
C PHE A 438 -20.04 18.30 -6.89
N THR A 439 -20.58 17.68 -5.85
CA THR A 439 -20.44 18.14 -4.47
C THR A 439 -19.13 17.60 -3.88
N GLN A 440 -18.39 18.47 -3.19
CA GLN A 440 -17.09 18.15 -2.58
C GLN A 440 -16.98 18.66 -1.13
N SER A 441 -16.13 18.01 -0.36
CA SER A 441 -15.74 18.44 0.99
C SER A 441 -14.42 17.80 1.42
N THR A 442 -13.87 18.22 2.54
CA THR A 442 -12.63 17.65 3.12
C THR A 442 -12.89 16.35 3.91
N TRP A 443 -13.79 15.49 3.43
CA TRP A 443 -14.29 14.30 4.13
C TRP A 443 -13.19 13.30 4.51
N LEU A 444 -12.08 13.27 3.77
CA LEU A 444 -10.99 12.32 3.99
C LEU A 444 -9.94 12.85 4.99
N ARG A 445 -9.87 14.16 5.22
CA ARG A 445 -8.88 14.81 6.09
C ARG A 445 -8.76 14.18 7.47
N THR A 446 -9.89 13.98 8.14
CA THR A 446 -9.92 13.43 9.51
C THR A 446 -9.31 12.04 9.62
N TYR A 447 -9.43 11.22 8.57
CA TYR A 447 -8.82 9.90 8.51
C TYR A 447 -7.30 9.98 8.26
N ILE A 448 -6.85 10.87 7.39
CA ILE A 448 -5.42 11.09 7.14
C ILE A 448 -4.73 11.62 8.40
N GLU A 449 -5.35 12.57 9.08
CA GLU A 449 -4.85 13.12 10.35
C GLU A 449 -4.81 12.06 11.47
N LEU A 450 -5.83 11.18 11.56
CA LEU A 450 -5.85 10.06 12.48
C LEU A 450 -4.62 9.15 12.29
N ASN A 451 -4.36 8.72 11.07
CA ASN A 451 -3.22 7.86 10.76
C ASN A 451 -1.88 8.57 10.97
N THR A 452 -1.81 9.87 10.67
CA THR A 452 -0.63 10.70 10.94
C THR A 452 -0.36 10.78 12.44
N LYS A 453 -1.41 10.97 13.25
CA LYS A 453 -1.32 10.94 14.71
C LYS A 453 -0.86 9.57 15.22
N PHE A 454 -1.45 8.48 14.75
CA PHE A 454 -1.03 7.12 15.11
C PHE A 454 0.44 6.89 14.74
N ARG A 455 0.87 7.34 13.55
CA ARG A 455 2.26 7.25 13.11
C ARG A 455 3.23 8.03 14.03
N THR A 456 2.81 9.19 14.51
CA THR A 456 3.61 10.01 15.44
C THR A 456 3.73 9.36 16.82
N LEU A 457 2.66 8.71 17.28
CA LEU A 457 2.60 8.00 18.57
C LEU A 457 3.14 6.57 18.51
N ALA A 458 3.47 6.07 17.33
CA ALA A 458 3.93 4.71 17.12
C ALA A 458 5.23 4.43 17.89
N LYS A 459 5.25 3.28 18.57
CA LYS A 459 6.34 2.88 19.48
C LYS A 459 7.48 2.16 18.77
N ASN A 460 7.24 1.68 17.55
CA ASN A 460 8.20 0.91 16.77
C ASN A 460 8.03 1.17 15.26
N GLU A 461 9.00 0.75 14.48
CA GLU A 461 8.99 0.94 13.01
C GLU A 461 7.87 0.15 12.32
N PHE A 462 7.42 -0.98 12.88
CA PHE A 462 6.30 -1.74 12.36
C PHE A 462 5.02 -0.88 12.33
N GLU A 463 4.66 -0.28 13.47
CA GLU A 463 3.48 0.59 13.58
C GLU A 463 3.60 1.83 12.68
N LYS A 464 4.79 2.47 12.64
CA LYS A 464 5.04 3.63 11.76
C LYS A 464 4.79 3.31 10.28
N ASN A 465 5.29 2.16 9.83
CA ASN A 465 5.12 1.70 8.45
C ASN A 465 3.67 1.33 8.15
N LEU A 466 2.98 0.66 9.09
CA LEU A 466 1.57 0.35 8.96
C LEU A 466 0.73 1.60 8.70
N TYR A 467 0.84 2.61 9.56
CA TYR A 467 0.03 3.83 9.41
C TYR A 467 0.39 4.66 8.16
N LYS A 468 1.64 4.60 7.69
CA LYS A 468 2.02 5.15 6.37
C LYS A 468 1.30 4.45 5.23
N LEU A 469 1.27 3.12 5.27
CA LEU A 469 0.60 2.31 4.25
C LEU A 469 -0.92 2.49 4.29
N MET A 470 -1.52 2.69 5.45
CA MET A 470 -2.95 2.96 5.62
C MET A 470 -3.40 4.22 4.87
N ASN A 471 -2.58 5.28 4.83
CA ASN A 471 -2.89 6.48 4.04
C ASN A 471 -2.74 6.22 2.53
N ASN A 472 -1.62 5.62 2.12
CA ASN A 472 -1.31 5.47 0.69
C ASN A 472 -2.23 4.47 -0.02
N ALA A 473 -2.73 3.45 0.69
CA ALA A 473 -3.57 2.41 0.12
C ALA A 473 -4.96 2.91 -0.33
N ILE A 474 -5.47 4.00 0.26
CA ILE A 474 -6.76 4.59 -0.14
C ILE A 474 -6.70 5.08 -1.57
N PHE A 475 -5.71 5.90 -1.90
CA PHE A 475 -5.53 6.41 -3.26
C PHE A 475 -5.50 5.28 -4.29
N GLY A 476 -4.69 4.24 -4.06
CA GLY A 476 -4.63 3.07 -4.94
C GLY A 476 -5.98 2.36 -5.10
N LYS A 477 -6.77 2.30 -4.03
CA LYS A 477 -8.07 1.62 -4.04
C LYS A 477 -9.14 2.42 -4.82
N THR A 478 -9.12 3.74 -4.79
CA THR A 478 -10.03 4.56 -5.60
C THR A 478 -9.79 4.36 -7.10
N MET A 479 -8.55 4.04 -7.50
CA MET A 479 -8.13 3.92 -8.90
C MET A 479 -7.92 2.47 -9.35
N GLU A 480 -8.46 1.49 -8.63
CA GLU A 480 -8.37 0.09 -9.01
C GLU A 480 -8.98 -0.15 -10.40
N ASN A 481 -8.15 -0.66 -11.33
CA ASN A 481 -8.62 -0.94 -12.69
C ASN A 481 -9.44 -2.22 -12.73
N VAL A 482 -10.74 -2.09 -12.61
CA VAL A 482 -11.69 -3.21 -12.57
C VAL A 482 -11.78 -4.01 -13.89
N ARG A 483 -11.32 -3.43 -15.03
CA ARG A 483 -11.26 -4.13 -16.33
C ARG A 483 -10.18 -5.21 -16.35
N ASN A 484 -9.15 -5.10 -15.53
CA ASN A 484 -8.05 -6.06 -15.46
C ASN A 484 -8.36 -7.28 -14.59
N HIS A 485 -9.51 -7.32 -13.94
CA HIS A 485 -9.91 -8.48 -13.16
C HIS A 485 -10.18 -9.67 -14.08
N VAL A 486 -9.57 -10.82 -13.79
CA VAL A 486 -9.75 -12.07 -14.52
C VAL A 486 -10.76 -12.98 -13.81
N ASP A 487 -11.45 -13.84 -14.56
CA ASP A 487 -12.30 -14.90 -14.02
C ASP A 487 -11.60 -16.25 -14.24
N VAL A 488 -11.12 -16.83 -13.14
CA VAL A 488 -10.41 -18.12 -13.16
C VAL A 488 -11.15 -19.13 -12.32
N LYS A 489 -11.36 -20.32 -12.90
CA LYS A 489 -11.95 -21.48 -12.21
C LYS A 489 -10.91 -22.59 -12.08
N LEU A 490 -10.73 -23.08 -10.87
CA LEU A 490 -9.91 -24.24 -10.59
C LEU A 490 -10.79 -25.50 -10.54
N LEU A 491 -10.49 -26.49 -11.35
CA LEU A 491 -11.33 -27.65 -11.58
C LEU A 491 -10.53 -28.92 -11.41
N THR A 492 -11.14 -29.90 -10.72
CA THR A 492 -10.56 -31.21 -10.46
C THR A 492 -11.18 -32.31 -11.35
N LYS A 493 -12.18 -31.96 -12.18
CA LYS A 493 -12.87 -32.90 -13.07
C LYS A 493 -12.88 -32.34 -14.49
N TRP A 494 -12.68 -33.24 -15.46
CA TRP A 494 -12.67 -32.89 -16.88
C TRP A 494 -14.07 -32.82 -17.47
N LYS A 495 -14.85 -33.94 -17.32
CA LYS A 495 -16.18 -34.07 -17.89
C LYS A 495 -17.29 -33.60 -16.94
N GLY A 496 -18.38 -33.06 -17.50
CA GLY A 496 -19.57 -32.64 -16.77
C GLY A 496 -19.95 -31.18 -17.02
N ARG A 497 -21.20 -30.82 -16.66
CA ARG A 497 -21.88 -29.57 -17.01
C ARG A 497 -21.14 -28.30 -16.56
N CYS A 498 -20.40 -28.35 -15.45
CA CYS A 498 -19.67 -27.22 -14.88
C CYS A 498 -18.15 -27.46 -14.80
N ASN A 499 -17.64 -28.44 -15.51
CA ASN A 499 -16.25 -28.86 -15.47
C ASN A 499 -15.43 -28.33 -16.67
N ALA A 500 -14.17 -28.75 -16.78
CA ALA A 500 -13.20 -28.15 -17.71
C ALA A 500 -13.67 -28.11 -19.16
N GLU A 501 -14.18 -29.22 -19.69
CA GLU A 501 -14.68 -29.34 -21.06
C GLU A 501 -15.79 -28.31 -21.35
N ALA A 502 -16.76 -28.19 -20.44
CA ALA A 502 -17.87 -27.27 -20.59
C ALA A 502 -17.43 -25.78 -20.50
N LEU A 503 -16.41 -25.47 -19.69
CA LEU A 503 -15.89 -24.09 -19.59
C LEU A 503 -14.99 -23.72 -20.77
N ILE A 504 -14.21 -24.68 -21.29
CA ILE A 504 -13.36 -24.48 -22.47
C ILE A 504 -14.20 -24.28 -23.72
N SER A 505 -15.40 -24.88 -23.78
CA SER A 505 -16.34 -24.73 -24.91
C SER A 505 -17.10 -23.40 -24.89
N LYS A 506 -16.97 -22.57 -23.85
CA LYS A 506 -17.68 -21.29 -23.79
C LYS A 506 -17.06 -20.26 -24.74
N PRO A 507 -17.88 -19.38 -25.37
CA PRO A 507 -17.38 -18.32 -26.27
C PRO A 507 -16.41 -17.35 -25.61
N ASN A 508 -16.49 -17.17 -24.29
CA ASN A 508 -15.60 -16.30 -23.53
C ASN A 508 -14.37 -17.01 -22.95
N PHE A 509 -14.11 -18.25 -23.36
CA PHE A 509 -12.86 -18.93 -23.02
C PHE A 509 -11.66 -18.14 -23.49
N HIS A 510 -10.68 -17.94 -22.60
CA HIS A 510 -9.44 -17.24 -22.91
C HIS A 510 -8.24 -18.18 -22.97
N SER A 511 -7.96 -18.86 -21.88
CA SER A 511 -6.79 -19.74 -21.78
C SER A 511 -6.94 -20.77 -20.66
N ARG A 512 -6.02 -21.75 -20.62
CA ARG A 512 -5.97 -22.77 -19.57
C ARG A 512 -4.53 -23.03 -19.13
N SER A 513 -4.38 -23.53 -17.90
CA SER A 513 -3.14 -24.12 -17.38
C SER A 513 -3.46 -25.46 -16.72
N VAL A 514 -2.71 -26.49 -17.08
CA VAL A 514 -2.86 -27.84 -16.51
C VAL A 514 -1.76 -28.03 -15.47
N PHE A 515 -2.13 -28.16 -14.21
CA PHE A 515 -1.20 -28.37 -13.11
C PHE A 515 -0.87 -29.84 -12.86
N SER A 516 -1.87 -30.71 -13.09
CA SER A 516 -1.74 -32.15 -12.99
C SER A 516 -2.86 -32.83 -13.77
N GLU A 517 -2.87 -34.16 -13.82
CA GLU A 517 -3.90 -34.98 -14.48
C GLU A 517 -5.31 -34.61 -14.02
N ASN A 518 -5.49 -34.30 -12.73
CA ASN A 518 -6.76 -33.98 -12.11
C ASN A 518 -6.84 -32.52 -11.58
N LEU A 519 -6.10 -31.60 -12.15
CA LEU A 519 -6.17 -30.19 -11.75
C LEU A 519 -5.86 -29.24 -12.92
N ILE A 520 -6.85 -28.45 -13.28
CA ILE A 520 -6.79 -27.49 -14.36
C ILE A 520 -7.34 -26.14 -13.92
N ALA A 521 -6.65 -25.04 -14.26
CA ALA A 521 -7.19 -23.70 -14.21
C ALA A 521 -7.70 -23.27 -15.58
N VAL A 522 -8.94 -22.80 -15.63
CA VAL A 522 -9.58 -22.26 -16.84
C VAL A 522 -9.83 -20.77 -16.62
N GLU A 523 -9.25 -19.94 -17.48
CA GLU A 523 -9.45 -18.49 -17.50
C GLU A 523 -10.52 -18.13 -18.52
N LEU A 524 -11.51 -17.37 -18.07
CA LEU A 524 -12.58 -16.84 -18.89
C LEU A 524 -12.47 -15.31 -18.98
N ARG A 525 -12.79 -14.72 -20.13
CA ARG A 525 -12.97 -13.27 -20.22
C ARG A 525 -14.23 -12.88 -19.47
N LYS A 526 -14.13 -11.84 -18.65
CA LYS A 526 -15.30 -11.25 -18.01
C LYS A 526 -16.24 -10.67 -19.07
N LEU A 527 -17.50 -11.06 -19.01
CA LEU A 527 -18.55 -10.54 -19.89
C LEU A 527 -19.11 -9.21 -19.40
N GLU A 528 -18.99 -8.95 -18.10
CA GLU A 528 -19.45 -7.74 -17.45
C GLU A 528 -18.34 -7.14 -16.59
N VAL A 529 -18.21 -5.83 -16.65
CA VAL A 529 -17.31 -5.02 -15.81
C VAL A 529 -18.17 -4.12 -14.93
N LYS A 530 -18.00 -4.22 -13.60
CA LYS A 530 -18.68 -3.34 -12.64
C LYS A 530 -17.78 -2.17 -12.30
N PHE A 531 -18.22 -0.96 -12.62
CA PHE A 531 -17.54 0.28 -12.24
C PHE A 531 -17.96 0.68 -10.82
N ASP A 532 -17.44 -0.01 -9.83
CA ASP A 532 -17.78 0.14 -8.41
C ASP A 532 -16.69 0.89 -7.60
N LYS A 533 -15.81 1.61 -8.29
CA LYS A 533 -14.78 2.43 -7.65
C LYS A 533 -15.01 3.91 -7.91
N PRO A 534 -14.84 4.78 -6.90
CA PRO A 534 -14.95 6.23 -7.06
C PRO A 534 -13.69 6.81 -7.74
N ILE A 535 -13.49 6.47 -9.02
CA ILE A 535 -12.29 6.85 -9.80
C ILE A 535 -12.11 8.37 -9.87
N TYR A 536 -13.19 9.13 -9.73
CA TYR A 536 -13.17 10.59 -9.69
C TYR A 536 -12.37 11.14 -8.50
N VAL A 537 -12.40 10.45 -7.34
CA VAL A 537 -11.58 10.83 -6.18
C VAL A 537 -10.10 10.73 -6.53
N GLY A 538 -9.67 9.60 -7.09
CA GLY A 538 -8.28 9.39 -7.49
C GLY A 538 -7.82 10.36 -8.58
N MET A 539 -8.68 10.67 -9.56
CA MET A 539 -8.40 11.67 -10.59
C MET A 539 -8.17 13.06 -9.97
N CYS A 540 -9.05 13.48 -9.04
CA CYS A 540 -8.91 14.77 -8.35
C CYS A 540 -7.65 14.83 -7.47
N ILE A 541 -7.32 13.75 -6.73
CA ILE A 541 -6.07 13.68 -5.95
C ILE A 541 -4.84 13.90 -6.85
N LEU A 542 -4.81 13.26 -8.02
CA LEU A 542 -3.70 13.42 -8.98
C LEU A 542 -3.58 14.85 -9.53
N ASP A 543 -4.69 15.50 -9.81
CA ASP A 543 -4.65 16.86 -10.34
C ASP A 543 -4.36 17.90 -9.26
N ILE A 544 -4.93 17.74 -8.05
CA ILE A 544 -4.66 18.61 -6.91
C ILE A 544 -3.20 18.46 -6.45
N SER A 545 -2.64 17.24 -6.47
CA SER A 545 -1.22 17.04 -6.14
C SER A 545 -0.28 17.80 -7.07
N LYS A 546 -0.62 17.91 -8.36
CA LYS A 546 0.14 18.73 -9.30
C LYS A 546 0.11 20.22 -8.94
N VAL A 547 -1.03 20.73 -8.47
CA VAL A 547 -1.14 22.13 -8.02
C VAL A 547 -0.11 22.45 -6.94
N CYS A 548 0.08 21.57 -5.96
CA CYS A 548 1.08 21.75 -4.89
C CYS A 548 2.52 21.79 -5.44
N LEU A 549 2.88 20.81 -6.28
CA LEU A 549 4.24 20.71 -6.83
C LEU A 549 4.57 21.87 -7.77
N TYR A 550 3.62 22.25 -8.64
CA TYR A 550 3.78 23.34 -9.60
C TYR A 550 3.79 24.71 -8.92
N GLU A 551 3.02 24.89 -7.82
CA GLU A 551 3.10 26.08 -6.99
C GLU A 551 4.52 26.29 -6.45
N PHE A 552 5.11 25.23 -5.87
CA PHE A 552 6.47 25.34 -5.35
C PHE A 552 7.49 25.72 -6.43
N HIS A 553 7.42 25.13 -7.62
CA HIS A 553 8.34 25.46 -8.70
C HIS A 553 8.06 26.86 -9.28
N HIS A 554 6.85 27.09 -9.79
CA HIS A 554 6.53 28.30 -10.59
C HIS A 554 6.23 29.52 -9.72
N GLU A 555 5.59 29.33 -8.54
CA GLU A 555 5.16 30.46 -7.69
C GLU A 555 6.13 30.73 -6.52
N TYR A 556 7.15 29.88 -6.29
CA TYR A 556 8.18 30.13 -5.29
C TYR A 556 9.59 30.09 -5.89
N MET A 557 10.08 28.93 -6.38
CA MET A 557 11.48 28.79 -6.82
C MET A 557 11.81 29.68 -8.02
N SER A 558 10.96 29.67 -9.05
CA SER A 558 11.16 30.50 -10.25
C SER A 558 11.03 32.01 -9.97
N LEU A 559 10.16 32.40 -9.02
CA LEU A 559 10.08 33.80 -8.60
C LEU A 559 11.29 34.25 -7.78
N LEU A 560 11.86 33.34 -6.95
CA LEU A 560 12.98 33.66 -6.09
C LEU A 560 14.31 33.76 -6.84
N TYR A 561 14.53 32.86 -7.82
CA TYR A 561 15.84 32.71 -8.47
C TYR A 561 15.83 33.02 -9.98
N GLY A 562 14.66 33.14 -10.61
CA GLY A 562 14.55 33.39 -12.06
C GLY A 562 15.30 32.34 -12.88
N ASP A 563 16.03 32.80 -13.89
CA ASP A 563 16.85 31.97 -14.79
C ASP A 563 18.02 31.24 -14.12
N MET A 564 18.32 31.59 -12.86
CA MET A 564 19.39 31.00 -12.04
C MET A 564 18.94 29.68 -11.37
N CYS A 565 17.70 29.27 -11.57
CA CYS A 565 17.12 28.02 -11.06
C CYS A 565 16.71 27.11 -12.20
N ARG A 566 17.21 25.87 -12.20
CA ARG A 566 16.84 24.86 -13.22
C ARG A 566 16.52 23.53 -12.57
N ILE A 567 15.47 22.86 -13.07
CA ILE A 567 15.17 21.49 -12.65
C ILE A 567 16.10 20.53 -13.42
N MET A 568 16.84 19.73 -12.67
CA MET A 568 17.67 18.65 -13.22
C MET A 568 16.87 17.35 -13.38
N TYR A 569 15.98 17.11 -12.41
CA TYR A 569 15.20 15.87 -12.35
C TYR A 569 13.90 16.09 -11.57
N THR A 570 12.83 15.43 -12.00
CA THR A 570 11.56 15.35 -11.26
C THR A 570 11.06 13.92 -11.22
N ASP A 571 10.44 13.55 -10.11
CA ASP A 571 9.80 12.25 -9.93
C ASP A 571 8.58 12.34 -9.02
N THR A 572 7.42 12.60 -9.60
CA THR A 572 6.10 12.64 -8.95
C THR A 572 5.98 13.71 -7.86
N ASP A 573 6.69 13.59 -6.78
CA ASP A 573 6.66 14.40 -5.55
C ASP A 573 8.00 15.06 -5.23
N SER A 574 9.01 14.83 -6.06
CA SER A 574 10.36 15.33 -5.82
C SER A 574 10.95 16.10 -6.98
N LEU A 575 11.81 17.05 -6.65
CA LEU A 575 12.48 17.97 -7.57
C LEU A 575 13.96 18.10 -7.19
N ILE A 576 14.86 17.85 -8.15
CA ILE A 576 16.29 18.13 -8.00
C ILE A 576 16.60 19.40 -8.77
N TYR A 577 17.11 20.39 -8.06
CA TYR A 577 17.43 21.71 -8.58
C TYR A 577 18.93 21.95 -8.69
N HIS A 578 19.29 22.69 -9.74
CA HIS A 578 20.54 23.41 -9.87
C HIS A 578 20.26 24.89 -9.66
N ILE A 579 20.86 25.50 -8.63
CA ILE A 579 20.54 26.87 -8.21
C ILE A 579 21.84 27.65 -8.14
N GLU A 580 21.91 28.80 -8.84
CA GLU A 580 22.98 29.78 -8.71
C GLU A 580 22.47 30.89 -7.78
N CYS A 581 23.05 30.99 -6.59
CA CYS A 581 22.70 32.03 -5.62
C CYS A 581 23.83 32.19 -4.58
N GLU A 582 23.75 33.24 -3.79
CA GLU A 582 24.73 33.50 -2.72
C GLU A 582 24.68 32.41 -1.64
N ASP A 583 23.49 32.12 -1.11
CA ASP A 583 23.26 31.08 -0.13
C ASP A 583 21.82 30.58 -0.12
N VAL A 584 21.62 29.33 -0.55
CA VAL A 584 20.29 28.69 -0.59
C VAL A 584 19.75 28.45 0.82
N TYR A 585 20.62 28.16 1.80
CA TYR A 585 20.19 27.82 3.15
C TYR A 585 19.66 29.02 3.92
N GLU A 586 20.16 30.25 3.63
CA GLU A 586 19.56 31.46 4.17
C GLU A 586 18.13 31.69 3.65
N ASN A 587 17.85 31.33 2.41
CA ASN A 587 16.47 31.36 1.86
C ASN A 587 15.57 30.31 2.54
N VAL A 588 16.05 29.07 2.73
CA VAL A 588 15.32 28.05 3.49
C VAL A 588 15.02 28.52 4.91
N LYS A 589 15.98 29.16 5.58
CA LYS A 589 15.81 29.68 6.93
C LYS A 589 14.80 30.82 7.01
N ARG A 590 14.84 31.74 6.04
CA ARG A 590 13.90 32.88 5.94
C ARG A 590 12.46 32.36 5.72
N ASP A 591 12.30 31.37 4.84
CA ASP A 591 11.01 30.85 4.40
C ASP A 591 10.68 29.49 5.05
N ILE A 592 11.13 29.28 6.31
CA ILE A 592 11.07 28.02 7.07
C ILE A 592 9.68 27.38 7.11
N VAL A 593 8.61 28.20 7.01
CA VAL A 593 7.21 27.74 6.99
C VAL A 593 6.87 26.88 5.78
N ARG A 594 7.69 26.87 4.72
CA ARG A 594 7.55 26.05 3.52
C ARG A 594 8.32 24.75 3.57
N PHE A 595 9.21 24.59 4.56
CA PHE A 595 10.16 23.49 4.62
C PHE A 595 10.00 22.64 5.88
N ASP A 596 10.18 21.33 5.73
CA ASP A 596 10.41 20.40 6.83
C ASP A 596 11.93 20.25 7.04
N THR A 597 12.45 20.86 8.09
CA THR A 597 13.86 20.86 8.46
C THR A 597 14.13 19.96 9.67
N SER A 598 13.17 19.15 10.08
CA SER A 598 13.22 18.38 11.33
C SER A 598 14.31 17.31 11.38
N ASP A 599 14.82 16.89 10.23
CA ASP A 599 15.84 15.85 10.10
C ASP A 599 17.26 16.43 9.86
N TYR A 600 17.43 17.77 9.90
CA TYR A 600 18.76 18.41 9.91
C TYR A 600 19.51 18.07 11.20
N ALA A 601 20.82 18.13 11.17
CA ALA A 601 21.63 18.04 12.39
C ALA A 601 21.36 19.23 13.32
N ILE A 602 21.36 19.00 14.63
CA ILE A 602 21.12 20.07 15.64
C ILE A 602 22.20 21.18 15.52
N ASP A 603 23.41 20.78 15.19
CA ASP A 603 24.58 21.63 15.01
C ASP A 603 24.91 21.90 13.53
N ASN A 604 23.88 21.90 12.65
CA ASN A 604 24.07 22.11 11.22
C ASN A 604 24.80 23.45 10.94
N ALA A 605 25.65 23.43 9.92
CA ALA A 605 26.51 24.59 9.54
C ALA A 605 25.72 25.83 9.06
N TYR A 606 24.42 25.67 8.81
CA TYR A 606 23.54 26.69 8.25
C TYR A 606 22.79 27.47 9.33
N GLY A 607 22.77 27.00 10.58
CA GLY A 607 22.01 27.59 11.67
C GLY A 607 20.49 27.54 11.45
N ILE A 608 20.02 26.49 10.75
CA ILE A 608 18.59 26.22 10.50
C ILE A 608 17.99 25.54 11.72
N THR A 609 16.83 26.03 12.19
CA THR A 609 16.05 25.39 13.26
C THR A 609 15.35 24.13 12.77
N LEU A 610 15.13 23.18 13.69
CA LEU A 610 14.45 21.91 13.39
C LEU A 610 12.94 22.09 13.52
N GLU A 611 12.27 22.28 12.39
CA GLU A 611 10.85 22.67 12.35
C GLU A 611 10.02 21.75 11.43
N ASN A 612 8.69 21.83 11.60
CA ASN A 612 7.69 21.30 10.67
C ASN A 612 7.77 19.79 10.40
N LYS A 613 8.13 18.98 11.38
CA LYS A 613 8.31 17.53 11.24
C LYS A 613 7.10 16.85 10.59
N LYS A 614 7.30 16.36 9.36
CA LYS A 614 6.31 15.60 8.58
C LYS A 614 4.98 16.31 8.34
N VAL A 615 4.98 17.63 8.32
CA VAL A 615 3.81 18.42 7.93
C VAL A 615 3.51 18.15 6.46
N LEU A 616 2.27 17.77 6.15
CA LEU A 616 1.85 17.39 4.80
C LEU A 616 1.97 18.57 3.83
N GLY A 617 2.49 18.30 2.64
CA GLY A 617 2.62 19.31 1.57
C GLY A 617 3.83 20.22 1.67
N LEU A 618 4.61 20.19 2.75
CA LEU A 618 5.86 20.94 2.86
C LEU A 618 7.02 20.23 2.19
N MET A 619 7.96 21.02 1.69
CA MET A 619 9.19 20.52 1.06
C MET A 619 10.20 20.06 2.09
N LYS A 620 10.77 18.90 1.90
CA LYS A 620 11.85 18.35 2.71
C LYS A 620 13.11 18.23 1.85
N ASP A 621 14.25 18.63 2.40
CA ASP A 621 15.55 18.30 1.81
C ASP A 621 15.87 16.84 2.07
N GLU A 622 15.86 16.01 1.02
CA GLU A 622 16.13 14.56 1.10
C GLU A 622 17.56 14.24 1.57
N ASN A 623 18.49 15.19 1.43
CA ASN A 623 19.85 15.03 1.92
C ASN A 623 20.00 15.45 3.39
N ASN A 624 18.93 15.93 4.04
CA ASN A 624 18.91 16.33 5.46
C ASN A 624 20.03 17.34 5.81
N GLY A 625 20.35 18.26 4.90
CA GLY A 625 21.40 19.25 5.05
C GLY A 625 22.80 18.76 4.65
N ALA A 626 22.98 17.51 4.23
CA ALA A 626 24.24 17.09 3.62
C ALA A 626 24.36 17.65 2.20
N ILE A 627 25.57 18.09 1.83
CA ILE A 627 25.77 18.80 0.57
C ILE A 627 25.83 17.83 -0.59
N MET A 628 24.92 17.98 -1.55
CA MET A 628 25.01 17.30 -2.84
C MET A 628 26.10 17.97 -3.67
N THR A 629 27.14 17.22 -4.01
CA THR A 629 28.30 17.71 -4.75
C THR A 629 28.17 17.51 -6.25
N GLU A 630 27.56 16.41 -6.68
CA GLU A 630 27.39 16.09 -8.10
C GLU A 630 26.06 15.38 -8.34
N PHE A 631 25.48 15.64 -9.51
CA PHE A 631 24.31 14.95 -10.06
C PHE A 631 24.62 14.43 -11.46
N VAL A 632 24.25 13.17 -11.73
CA VAL A 632 24.29 12.54 -13.06
C VAL A 632 22.95 11.91 -13.37
N GLY A 633 22.27 12.38 -14.40
CA GLY A 633 20.97 11.86 -14.86
C GLY A 633 21.04 11.22 -16.24
N LEU A 634 20.59 9.98 -16.38
CA LEU A 634 20.53 9.28 -17.66
C LEU A 634 19.14 9.30 -18.27
N ARG A 635 18.13 9.03 -17.47
CA ARG A 635 16.70 9.02 -17.85
C ARG A 635 15.84 8.96 -16.58
N ALA A 636 14.52 9.06 -16.76
CA ALA A 636 13.54 8.80 -15.70
C ALA A 636 13.88 7.49 -14.93
N LYS A 637 13.87 7.54 -13.61
CA LYS A 637 14.22 6.45 -12.68
C LYS A 637 15.68 5.94 -12.78
N MET A 638 16.58 6.74 -13.36
CA MET A 638 17.99 6.34 -13.54
C MET A 638 18.91 7.57 -13.41
N TYR A 639 19.37 7.82 -12.20
CA TYR A 639 20.30 8.89 -11.84
C TYR A 639 21.22 8.45 -10.69
N ALA A 640 22.28 9.21 -10.46
CA ALA A 640 23.20 9.05 -9.34
C ALA A 640 23.51 10.42 -8.70
N LEU A 641 23.73 10.42 -7.40
CA LEU A 641 24.09 11.56 -6.59
C LEU A 641 25.42 11.30 -5.89
N SER A 642 26.25 12.34 -5.75
CA SER A 642 27.37 12.35 -4.81
C SER A 642 27.05 13.34 -3.69
N ILE A 643 27.22 12.91 -2.44
CA ILE A 643 26.93 13.68 -1.24
C ILE A 643 28.21 13.76 -0.42
N ALA A 644 28.56 14.96 0.11
CA ALA A 644 29.71 15.18 0.97
C ALA A 644 29.38 15.01 2.44
#